data_a8fef100fdaa55c062e1ebe277cf337c
#
_entry.id   a8fef100fdaa55c062e1ebe277cf337c
#
_cell.length_a   1.000
_cell.length_b   1.000
_cell.length_c   1.000
_cell.angle_alpha   90.00
_cell.angle_beta   90.00
_cell.angle_gamma   90.00
#
_symmetry.space_group_name_H-M   'P 1'
#
loop_
_entity.id
_entity.type
_entity.pdbx_description
1 polymer ?
#
loop_
_entity_poly.entity_id
_entity_poly.type
_entity_poly.pdbx_seq_one_letter_code
_entity_poly.pdbx_strand_id
1 'polypeptide(L)'
;MIGKGKLPRRSLLDAGELPVEDIALLAKREGVRPRDAYQSHKWFARRLAATARSLLVAASTPADASFWEGYYRDADCAGLRVLDPFMGGGVMLLEASRLGAHVHGTDVEPVAAAISDFQGRLADLPDLKPTLDGLFDKVASEVAPFYRAEHAEGEDGRLLHAFWVQVIDCAECGHRFDAHPSYKLAWDEARGIQWVACRTCGDISEVGLSRKSVQCGCGSRTDPRKGNLSYGKTCCPACGHAERLIDVAPRTGCPPRFRLFAVETIPAGPEKSYPTRERRIRGATERDVECFDAARARLDREIAVDAGFSVEGNIPSAGRFDDRLLRYGYTSYNQLFNARQALHMGLLARALDGIGGPEGEALRIAFSDHVATNNVLCGYAGGWRRLSPLFSIRAYRHIARPVEINPWLERNGRGTFPNAVRSVSRASKAMKAGSEPQREGPVVPVPSRGRGAWDIRCQDACDLSHIPAGSVDLVLTDPPYFDYIAYSELGHFFVPWMVRLGLLDRSHLAAFPLGQLASSLGHDEAERIFAEALTVRLREVVRVCGPRARIVFTYQSLDGRGWRALAQALGAAGMRPLQAWPMFGDGGSGPHKHANSISWDCVVHCEVHGNARVPDYGDRSMAAGTAFAETWGDRLTASGHRLTAGDLANIGHAGALMAALADCRVVDTPITAQVPVIYPTGDAGPESRRIRC
;
A
#
# COMPACT_ATOMS: atom_id res chain seq x y z
N MET A 1 33.59 8.38 24.09
CA MET A 1 32.23 8.94 23.98
C MET A 1 32.19 9.74 22.68
N ILE A 2 31.39 9.31 21.73
CA ILE A 2 31.12 10.07 20.49
C ILE A 2 30.30 11.29 20.91
N GLY A 3 30.73 12.49 20.47
CA GLY A 3 29.96 13.70 20.74
C GLY A 3 28.54 13.57 20.17
N LYS A 4 27.52 13.83 20.97
CA LYS A 4 26.11 13.85 20.52
C LYS A 4 25.99 14.66 19.23
N GLY A 5 25.29 14.14 18.25
CA GLY A 5 24.97 14.83 17.00
C GLY A 5 26.00 14.70 15.87
N LYS A 6 26.87 13.69 15.87
CA LYS A 6 27.80 13.42 14.75
C LYS A 6 27.89 11.92 14.48
N LEU A 7 27.92 11.57 13.20
CA LEU A 7 28.25 10.21 12.80
C LEU A 7 29.69 9.85 13.19
N PRO A 8 29.96 8.57 13.52
CA PRO A 8 31.35 8.12 13.79
C PRO A 8 32.21 8.30 12.53
N ARG A 9 33.52 8.51 12.74
CA ARG A 9 34.45 8.63 11.59
C ARG A 9 34.42 7.41 10.67
N ARG A 10 34.32 6.22 11.27
CA ARG A 10 34.10 4.94 10.60
C ARG A 10 33.03 4.17 11.35
N SER A 11 31.98 3.84 10.69
CA SER A 11 30.83 3.07 11.22
C SER A 11 30.88 1.60 10.81
N LEU A 12 30.01 0.78 11.37
CA LEU A 12 29.80 -0.59 10.92
C LEU A 12 29.41 -0.64 9.43
N LEU A 13 28.65 0.37 8.96
CA LEU A 13 28.30 0.51 7.55
C LEU A 13 29.54 0.70 6.67
N ASP A 14 30.48 1.59 7.09
CA ASP A 14 31.73 1.84 6.37
C ASP A 14 32.69 0.64 6.42
N ALA A 15 32.61 -0.17 7.47
CA ALA A 15 33.37 -1.42 7.59
C ALA A 15 32.84 -2.54 6.69
N GLY A 16 31.59 -2.42 6.22
CA GLY A 16 30.94 -3.46 5.43
C GLY A 16 30.43 -4.65 6.26
N GLU A 17 30.44 -4.53 7.58
CA GLU A 17 30.12 -5.61 8.51
C GLU A 17 28.66 -5.54 8.96
N LEU A 18 27.75 -6.06 8.13
CA LEU A 18 26.34 -6.22 8.48
C LEU A 18 26.00 -7.70 8.67
N PRO A 19 25.31 -8.08 9.78
CA PRO A 19 24.82 -9.44 9.99
C PRO A 19 23.53 -9.69 9.18
N VAL A 20 23.67 -9.70 7.83
CA VAL A 20 22.59 -9.76 6.85
C VAL A 20 21.64 -10.93 7.12
N GLU A 21 22.22 -12.09 7.44
CA GLU A 21 21.47 -13.34 7.67
C GLU A 21 20.54 -13.22 8.89
N ASP A 22 21.06 -12.64 9.95
CA ASP A 22 20.31 -12.43 11.19
C ASP A 22 19.25 -11.32 11.05
N ILE A 23 19.58 -10.24 10.33
CA ILE A 23 18.63 -9.18 10.01
C ILE A 23 17.47 -9.74 9.18
N ALA A 24 17.77 -10.65 8.24
CA ALA A 24 16.76 -11.32 7.44
C ALA A 24 15.79 -12.18 8.28
N LEU A 25 16.23 -12.76 9.39
CA LEU A 25 15.32 -13.48 10.32
C LEU A 25 14.32 -12.53 10.96
N LEU A 26 14.77 -11.36 11.44
CA LEU A 26 13.89 -10.32 11.98
C LEU A 26 12.90 -9.81 10.91
N ALA A 27 13.41 -9.51 9.72
CA ALA A 27 12.63 -9.03 8.59
C ALA A 27 11.54 -10.03 8.16
N LYS A 28 11.86 -11.33 8.10
CA LYS A 28 10.89 -12.38 7.78
C LYS A 28 9.80 -12.49 8.84
N ARG A 29 10.13 -12.38 10.13
CA ARG A 29 9.13 -12.36 11.23
C ARG A 29 8.19 -11.15 11.09
N GLU A 30 8.74 -9.98 10.79
CA GLU A 30 7.95 -8.76 10.55
C GLU A 30 7.04 -8.91 9.32
N GLY A 31 7.50 -9.52 8.23
CA GLY A 31 6.69 -9.81 7.04
C GLY A 31 5.46 -10.67 7.34
N VAL A 32 5.57 -11.62 8.27
CA VAL A 32 4.45 -12.46 8.73
C VAL A 32 3.56 -11.72 9.75
N ARG A 33 4.17 -10.97 10.65
CA ARG A 33 3.50 -10.21 11.71
C ARG A 33 3.97 -8.77 11.71
N PRO A 34 3.35 -7.91 10.90
CA PRO A 34 3.72 -6.51 10.80
C PRO A 34 3.67 -5.80 12.15
N ARG A 35 4.60 -4.89 12.40
CA ARG A 35 4.67 -4.13 13.65
C ARG A 35 3.52 -3.14 13.73
N ASP A 36 2.88 -3.06 14.89
CA ASP A 36 1.72 -2.19 15.13
C ASP A 36 2.03 -0.71 14.88
N ALA A 37 3.24 -0.24 15.19
CA ALA A 37 3.65 1.16 14.99
C ALA A 37 3.43 1.68 13.56
N TYR A 38 3.45 0.81 12.57
CA TYR A 38 3.31 1.15 11.15
C TYR A 38 1.93 0.80 10.57
N GLN A 39 0.94 0.45 11.39
CA GLN A 39 -0.37 -0.01 10.95
C GLN A 39 -1.47 1.05 11.12
N SER A 40 -1.11 2.33 11.23
CA SER A 40 -2.09 3.43 11.37
C SER A 40 -2.91 3.67 10.11
N HIS A 41 -2.35 3.42 8.94
CA HIS A 41 -3.01 3.54 7.65
C HIS A 41 -2.36 2.62 6.62
N LYS A 42 -3.09 2.14 5.63
CA LYS A 42 -2.56 1.36 4.51
C LYS A 42 -1.64 2.22 3.64
N TRP A 43 -0.43 1.71 3.37
CA TRP A 43 0.45 2.18 2.31
C TRP A 43 1.01 1.01 1.51
N PHE A 44 1.31 1.22 0.19
CA PHE A 44 1.46 0.12 -0.75
C PHE A 44 2.82 -0.58 -0.72
N ALA A 45 3.89 0.16 -0.48
CA ALA A 45 5.26 -0.37 -0.48
C ALA A 45 5.98 -0.02 0.83
N ARG A 46 5.41 -0.47 1.93
CA ARG A 46 6.02 -0.22 3.23
C ARG A 46 7.25 -1.08 3.40
N ARG A 47 8.39 -0.44 3.66
CA ARG A 47 9.64 -1.13 3.99
C ARG A 47 9.56 -1.78 5.37
N LEU A 48 10.40 -2.81 5.60
CA LEU A 48 10.47 -3.47 6.89
C LEU A 48 11.26 -2.62 7.88
N ALA A 49 10.69 -2.37 9.04
CA ALA A 49 11.32 -1.58 10.08
C ALA A 49 12.61 -2.23 10.62
N ALA A 50 12.67 -3.56 10.62
CA ALA A 50 13.88 -4.30 10.97
C ALA A 50 15.07 -3.89 10.08
N THR A 51 14.86 -3.78 8.76
CA THR A 51 15.88 -3.33 7.81
C THR A 51 16.22 -1.85 8.04
N ALA A 52 15.20 -0.98 8.13
CA ALA A 52 15.40 0.45 8.34
C ALA A 52 16.22 0.73 9.62
N ARG A 53 15.84 0.11 10.74
CA ARG A 53 16.58 0.23 12.01
C ARG A 53 17.99 -0.32 11.90
N SER A 54 18.19 -1.45 11.23
CA SER A 54 19.52 -2.05 11.04
C SER A 54 20.48 -1.11 10.31
N LEU A 55 20.00 -0.42 9.27
CA LEU A 55 20.80 0.54 8.51
C LEU A 55 21.13 1.79 9.32
N LEU A 56 20.18 2.31 10.11
CA LEU A 56 20.41 3.42 11.04
C LEU A 56 21.45 3.06 12.10
N VAL A 57 21.32 1.88 12.71
CA VAL A 57 22.28 1.35 13.69
C VAL A 57 23.67 1.21 13.06
N ALA A 58 23.75 0.60 11.88
CA ALA A 58 25.01 0.42 11.19
C ALA A 58 25.70 1.74 10.83
N ALA A 59 24.91 2.76 10.44
CA ALA A 59 25.43 4.09 10.11
C ALA A 59 25.89 4.88 11.35
N SER A 60 25.25 4.69 12.51
CA SER A 60 25.51 5.45 13.75
C SER A 60 26.42 4.76 14.76
N THR A 61 26.69 3.46 14.58
CA THR A 61 27.54 2.67 15.49
C THR A 61 28.98 2.62 14.97
N PRO A 62 30.00 2.85 15.82
CA PRO A 62 31.42 2.71 15.45
C PRO A 62 31.76 1.32 14.92
N ALA A 63 32.74 1.25 14.02
CA ALA A 63 33.13 -0.01 13.36
C ALA A 63 33.69 -1.09 14.31
N ASP A 64 34.17 -0.68 15.49
CA ASP A 64 34.72 -1.55 16.53
C ASP A 64 33.70 -1.95 17.62
N ALA A 65 32.43 -1.50 17.48
CA ALA A 65 31.38 -1.78 18.44
C ALA A 65 30.45 -2.89 17.96
N SER A 66 29.70 -3.50 18.90
CA SER A 66 28.76 -4.57 18.60
C SER A 66 27.50 -4.06 17.90
N PHE A 67 27.15 -4.65 16.75
CA PHE A 67 25.92 -4.33 16.03
C PHE A 67 24.67 -4.56 16.90
N TRP A 68 24.58 -5.70 17.61
CA TRP A 68 23.41 -6.05 18.38
C TRP A 68 23.24 -5.25 19.67
N GLU A 69 24.34 -4.82 20.28
CA GLU A 69 24.28 -3.84 21.39
C GLU A 69 23.77 -2.51 20.88
N GLY A 70 24.27 -2.03 19.73
CA GLY A 70 23.73 -0.86 19.04
C GLY A 70 22.24 -1.01 18.75
N TYR A 71 21.80 -2.15 18.20
CA TYR A 71 20.41 -2.38 17.82
C TYR A 71 19.42 -2.30 18.99
N TYR A 72 19.79 -2.86 20.14
CA TYR A 72 18.89 -2.96 21.29
C TYR A 72 19.11 -1.90 22.38
N ARG A 73 20.28 -1.27 22.44
CA ARG A 73 20.65 -0.41 23.58
C ARG A 73 21.33 0.89 23.22
N ASP A 74 22.40 0.84 22.41
CA ASP A 74 23.41 1.90 22.39
C ASP A 74 23.27 2.88 21.25
N ALA A 75 22.63 2.50 20.13
CA ALA A 75 22.42 3.42 19.01
C ALA A 75 21.68 4.67 19.45
N ASP A 76 22.26 5.80 19.12
CA ASP A 76 21.74 7.13 19.44
C ASP A 76 21.98 8.04 18.23
N CYS A 77 20.91 8.47 17.60
CA CYS A 77 20.92 9.40 16.48
C CYS A 77 20.55 10.83 16.91
N ALA A 78 20.52 11.11 18.23
CA ALA A 78 20.17 12.44 18.72
C ALA A 78 21.11 13.52 18.16
N GLY A 79 20.51 14.54 17.52
CA GLY A 79 21.22 15.64 16.86
C GLY A 79 21.68 15.34 15.42
N LEU A 80 21.54 14.11 14.92
CA LEU A 80 21.72 13.80 13.50
C LEU A 80 20.52 14.29 12.69
N ARG A 81 20.78 14.78 11.47
CA ARG A 81 19.76 15.11 10.48
C ARG A 81 19.67 14.00 9.44
N VAL A 82 18.54 13.32 9.44
CA VAL A 82 18.24 12.20 8.54
C VAL A 82 17.21 12.65 7.50
N LEU A 83 17.52 12.40 6.23
CA LEU A 83 16.65 12.72 5.09
C LEU A 83 16.15 11.43 4.42
N ASP A 84 14.85 11.41 4.14
CA ASP A 84 14.23 10.49 3.19
C ASP A 84 13.48 11.29 2.11
N PRO A 85 14.08 11.49 0.92
CA PRO A 85 13.48 12.29 -0.15
C PRO A 85 12.37 11.56 -0.94
N PHE A 86 12.12 10.27 -0.64
CA PHE A 86 11.08 9.42 -1.25
C PHE A 86 10.37 8.60 -0.18
N MET A 87 9.91 9.28 0.86
CA MET A 87 9.57 8.65 2.16
C MET A 87 8.40 7.66 2.14
N GLY A 88 7.50 7.72 1.16
CA GLY A 88 6.33 6.87 1.10
C GLY A 88 5.57 6.82 2.42
N GLY A 89 5.44 5.63 2.99
CA GLY A 89 4.80 5.41 4.29
C GLY A 89 5.65 5.75 5.52
N GLY A 90 6.79 6.44 5.39
CA GLY A 90 7.57 7.05 6.47
C GLY A 90 8.34 6.10 7.40
N VAL A 91 8.53 4.83 7.04
CA VAL A 91 9.17 3.83 7.95
C VAL A 91 10.60 4.22 8.30
N MET A 92 11.40 4.68 7.32
CA MET A 92 12.79 5.07 7.53
C MET A 92 12.88 6.23 8.53
N LEU A 93 12.01 7.24 8.36
CA LEU A 93 11.97 8.41 9.22
C LEU A 93 11.48 8.08 10.63
N LEU A 94 10.46 7.22 10.74
CA LEU A 94 9.94 6.84 12.05
C LEU A 94 10.96 6.07 12.87
N GLU A 95 11.73 5.16 12.26
CA GLU A 95 12.84 4.49 12.95
C GLU A 95 13.96 5.47 13.32
N ALA A 96 14.29 6.43 12.43
CA ALA A 96 15.27 7.47 12.74
C ALA A 96 14.83 8.33 13.93
N SER A 97 13.57 8.76 13.95
CA SER A 97 12.99 9.52 15.07
C SER A 97 12.97 8.72 16.38
N ARG A 98 12.70 7.41 16.33
CA ARG A 98 12.77 6.52 17.52
C ARG A 98 14.20 6.42 18.10
N LEU A 99 15.22 6.67 17.29
CA LEU A 99 16.62 6.78 17.71
C LEU A 99 17.04 8.22 18.03
N GLY A 100 16.13 9.19 18.02
CA GLY A 100 16.36 10.57 18.44
C GLY A 100 16.78 11.53 17.33
N ALA A 101 16.82 11.11 16.07
CA ALA A 101 17.24 11.96 14.94
C ALA A 101 16.23 13.09 14.66
N HIS A 102 16.74 14.21 14.13
CA HIS A 102 15.94 15.19 13.39
C HIS A 102 15.68 14.63 11.99
N VAL A 103 14.42 14.59 11.57
CA VAL A 103 14.05 13.97 10.30
C VAL A 103 13.47 14.98 9.33
N HIS A 104 13.87 14.86 8.08
CA HIS A 104 13.30 15.54 6.93
C HIS A 104 12.76 14.50 5.95
N GLY A 105 11.51 14.64 5.53
CA GLY A 105 10.90 13.74 4.58
C GLY A 105 10.15 14.49 3.51
N THR A 106 10.30 14.04 2.26
CA THR A 106 9.49 14.54 1.14
C THR A 106 8.88 13.39 0.36
N ASP A 107 7.71 13.62 -0.21
CA ASP A 107 7.09 12.75 -1.20
C ASP A 107 6.18 13.59 -2.10
N VAL A 108 6.09 13.24 -3.37
CA VAL A 108 5.17 13.88 -4.31
C VAL A 108 3.72 13.48 -4.06
N GLU A 109 3.52 12.35 -3.37
CA GLU A 109 2.21 11.75 -3.14
C GLU A 109 1.58 12.32 -1.85
N PRO A 110 0.48 13.09 -1.95
CA PRO A 110 -0.09 13.82 -0.81
C PRO A 110 -0.59 12.89 0.29
N VAL A 111 -1.08 11.69 -0.05
CA VAL A 111 -1.54 10.71 0.94
C VAL A 111 -0.35 10.16 1.72
N ALA A 112 0.77 9.87 1.05
CA ALA A 112 2.02 9.46 1.70
C ALA A 112 2.51 10.52 2.68
N ALA A 113 2.53 11.79 2.24
CA ALA A 113 2.95 12.90 3.07
C ALA A 113 2.04 13.07 4.31
N ALA A 114 0.72 13.03 4.14
CA ALA A 114 -0.23 13.16 5.25
C ALA A 114 -0.12 11.99 6.26
N ILE A 115 0.04 10.75 5.78
CA ILE A 115 0.23 9.58 6.65
C ILE A 115 1.54 9.69 7.42
N SER A 116 2.63 10.05 6.73
CA SER A 116 3.95 10.16 7.33
C SER A 116 4.02 11.31 8.33
N ASP A 117 3.40 12.45 8.04
CA ASP A 117 3.31 13.57 8.97
C ASP A 117 2.52 13.18 10.24
N PHE A 118 1.39 12.51 10.09
CA PHE A 118 0.62 12.00 11.23
C PHE A 118 1.43 11.03 12.11
N GLN A 119 2.30 10.19 11.54
CA GLN A 119 3.10 9.23 12.30
C GLN A 119 4.02 9.91 13.34
N GLY A 120 4.48 11.11 13.07
CA GLY A 120 5.27 11.90 14.02
C GLY A 120 4.53 12.22 15.32
N ARG A 121 3.21 12.18 15.32
CA ARG A 121 2.34 12.51 16.46
C ARG A 121 1.75 11.29 17.18
N LEU A 122 1.99 10.08 16.68
CA LEU A 122 1.40 8.84 17.23
C LEU A 122 1.60 8.64 18.72
N ALA A 123 2.78 8.96 19.24
CA ALA A 123 3.05 8.77 20.66
C ALA A 123 2.37 9.81 21.57
N ASP A 124 1.87 10.93 21.03
CA ASP A 124 1.20 11.97 21.77
C ASP A 124 -0.33 11.82 21.79
N LEU A 125 -0.85 10.84 21.03
CA LEU A 125 -2.28 10.63 20.92
C LEU A 125 -2.91 10.26 22.27
N PRO A 126 -4.06 10.84 22.62
CA PRO A 126 -4.86 10.42 23.76
C PRO A 126 -5.51 9.04 23.53
N ASP A 127 -6.25 8.56 24.53
CA ASP A 127 -7.11 7.39 24.34
C ASP A 127 -8.29 7.74 23.44
N LEU A 128 -8.39 7.07 22.30
CA LEU A 128 -9.45 7.29 21.32
C LEU A 128 -10.76 6.58 21.66
N LYS A 129 -10.78 5.75 22.71
CA LYS A 129 -11.98 4.96 23.03
C LYS A 129 -13.18 5.80 23.41
N PRO A 130 -13.09 6.83 24.29
CA PRO A 130 -14.25 7.65 24.66
C PRO A 130 -14.90 8.34 23.45
N THR A 131 -14.08 8.86 22.54
CA THR A 131 -14.57 9.52 21.32
C THR A 131 -15.18 8.52 20.35
N LEU A 132 -14.62 7.32 20.22
CA LEU A 132 -15.22 6.23 19.44
C LEU A 132 -16.57 5.80 20.01
N ASP A 133 -16.70 5.69 21.34
CA ASP A 133 -17.98 5.35 22.00
C ASP A 133 -19.05 6.40 21.68
N GLY A 134 -18.71 7.70 21.70
CA GLY A 134 -19.62 8.78 21.29
C GLY A 134 -20.02 8.69 19.80
N LEU A 135 -19.14 8.22 18.93
CA LEU A 135 -19.48 7.96 17.52
C LEU A 135 -20.41 6.75 17.36
N PHE A 136 -20.29 5.72 18.22
CA PHE A 136 -21.25 4.63 18.26
C PHE A 136 -22.65 5.12 18.60
N ASP A 137 -22.79 5.95 19.61
CA ASP A 137 -24.09 6.50 20.01
C ASP A 137 -24.71 7.38 18.92
N LYS A 138 -23.89 8.11 18.18
CA LYS A 138 -24.36 9.08 17.18
C LYS A 138 -24.52 8.47 15.79
N VAL A 139 -23.48 7.84 15.26
CA VAL A 139 -23.43 7.39 13.84
C VAL A 139 -23.82 5.94 13.69
N ALA A 140 -23.30 5.06 14.53
CA ALA A 140 -23.62 3.63 14.42
C ALA A 140 -25.10 3.37 14.66
N SER A 141 -25.74 4.12 15.58
CA SER A 141 -27.18 4.03 15.83
C SER A 141 -28.03 4.46 14.61
N GLU A 142 -27.60 5.53 13.89
CA GLU A 142 -28.28 5.95 12.66
C GLU A 142 -28.13 4.96 11.51
N VAL A 143 -26.98 4.27 11.44
CA VAL A 143 -26.66 3.32 10.35
C VAL A 143 -27.23 1.94 10.63
N ALA A 144 -27.38 1.53 11.90
CA ALA A 144 -27.80 0.20 12.32
C ALA A 144 -29.10 -0.31 11.66
N PRO A 145 -30.16 0.50 11.45
CA PRO A 145 -31.39 0.04 10.79
C PRO A 145 -31.16 -0.53 9.39
N PHE A 146 -30.18 -0.04 8.65
CA PHE A 146 -29.86 -0.46 7.29
C PHE A 146 -29.01 -1.75 7.25
N TYR A 147 -28.53 -2.24 8.40
CA TYR A 147 -27.77 -3.46 8.56
C TYR A 147 -28.51 -4.52 9.41
N ARG A 148 -29.83 -4.38 9.57
CA ARG A 148 -30.69 -5.44 10.12
C ARG A 148 -30.86 -6.53 9.08
N ALA A 149 -30.93 -7.77 9.55
CA ALA A 149 -31.17 -8.93 8.72
C ALA A 149 -31.80 -10.05 9.56
N GLU A 150 -32.53 -10.95 8.93
CA GLU A 150 -32.97 -12.19 9.57
C GLU A 150 -31.77 -13.15 9.67
N HIS A 151 -31.53 -13.69 10.86
CA HIS A 151 -30.42 -14.61 11.12
C HIS A 151 -30.84 -16.08 10.96
N ALA A 152 -31.94 -16.48 11.57
CA ALA A 152 -32.63 -17.73 11.38
C ALA A 152 -34.11 -17.42 11.09
N GLU A 153 -34.87 -18.41 10.66
CA GLU A 153 -36.30 -18.25 10.36
C GLU A 153 -37.02 -17.64 11.57
N GLY A 154 -37.55 -16.42 11.41
CA GLY A 154 -38.20 -15.64 12.44
C GLY A 154 -37.27 -15.01 13.50
N GLU A 155 -35.97 -15.17 13.41
CA GLU A 155 -35.01 -14.61 14.37
C GLU A 155 -34.33 -13.34 13.82
N ASP A 156 -34.39 -12.27 14.56
CA ASP A 156 -33.66 -11.05 14.23
C ASP A 156 -32.14 -11.27 14.33
N GLY A 157 -31.41 -10.61 13.43
CA GLY A 157 -29.97 -10.63 13.36
C GLY A 157 -29.39 -9.33 12.80
N ARG A 158 -28.09 -9.34 12.65
CA ARG A 158 -27.33 -8.27 12.02
C ARG A 158 -26.62 -8.78 10.79
N LEU A 159 -26.62 -7.99 9.75
CA LEU A 159 -25.79 -8.19 8.58
C LEU A 159 -24.31 -8.14 8.99
N LEU A 160 -23.53 -9.14 8.64
CA LEU A 160 -22.07 -9.13 8.72
C LEU A 160 -21.47 -8.79 7.35
N HIS A 161 -21.85 -9.54 6.31
CA HIS A 161 -21.45 -9.27 4.93
C HIS A 161 -22.67 -9.29 4.00
N ALA A 162 -22.69 -8.35 3.04
CA ALA A 162 -23.60 -8.38 1.90
C ALA A 162 -22.82 -8.77 0.64
N PHE A 163 -23.33 -9.75 -0.11
CA PHE A 163 -22.71 -10.23 -1.33
C PHE A 163 -23.47 -9.69 -2.53
N TRP A 164 -22.74 -8.93 -3.34
CA TRP A 164 -23.24 -8.35 -4.57
C TRP A 164 -22.76 -9.14 -5.77
N VAL A 165 -23.50 -9.10 -6.86
CA VAL A 165 -23.10 -9.71 -8.14
C VAL A 165 -23.37 -8.75 -9.28
N GLN A 166 -22.43 -8.66 -10.22
CA GLN A 166 -22.61 -7.84 -11.42
C GLN A 166 -23.69 -8.44 -12.30
N VAL A 167 -24.63 -7.59 -12.69
CA VAL A 167 -25.74 -7.93 -13.61
C VAL A 167 -25.39 -7.46 -15.01
N ILE A 168 -25.60 -8.32 -16.00
CA ILE A 168 -25.28 -8.07 -17.40
C ILE A 168 -26.52 -8.33 -18.23
N ASP A 169 -26.84 -7.41 -19.14
CA ASP A 169 -27.78 -7.64 -20.23
C ASP A 169 -26.98 -8.12 -21.46
N CYS A 170 -27.24 -9.31 -21.93
CA CYS A 170 -26.52 -9.93 -23.06
C CYS A 170 -26.59 -9.04 -24.31
N ALA A 171 -25.47 -8.82 -24.95
CA ALA A 171 -25.38 -8.00 -26.16
C ALA A 171 -26.16 -8.61 -27.34
N GLU A 172 -26.29 -9.95 -27.40
CA GLU A 172 -26.89 -10.67 -28.51
C GLU A 172 -28.41 -10.88 -28.32
N CYS A 173 -28.86 -11.39 -27.15
CA CYS A 173 -30.26 -11.77 -26.94
C CYS A 173 -31.00 -10.95 -25.90
N GLY A 174 -30.35 -9.95 -25.27
CA GLY A 174 -30.93 -9.11 -24.22
C GLY A 174 -31.21 -9.82 -22.89
N HIS A 175 -30.93 -11.13 -22.77
CA HIS A 175 -31.17 -11.87 -21.53
C HIS A 175 -30.32 -11.30 -20.38
N ARG A 176 -30.97 -11.00 -19.26
CA ARG A 176 -30.33 -10.49 -18.05
C ARG A 176 -29.86 -11.63 -17.18
N PHE A 177 -28.57 -11.60 -16.79
CA PHE A 177 -27.96 -12.64 -15.97
C PHE A 177 -26.85 -12.10 -15.04
N ASP A 178 -26.49 -12.89 -14.04
CA ASP A 178 -25.45 -12.59 -13.06
C ASP A 178 -24.10 -13.13 -13.51
N ALA A 179 -23.04 -12.36 -13.34
CA ALA A 179 -21.66 -12.77 -13.67
C ALA A 179 -20.98 -13.43 -12.45
N HIS A 180 -21.04 -14.75 -12.37
CA HIS A 180 -20.41 -15.52 -11.31
C HIS A 180 -19.08 -16.13 -11.74
N PRO A 181 -17.93 -15.82 -11.07
CA PRO A 181 -16.65 -16.51 -11.34
C PRO A 181 -16.68 -17.98 -10.94
N SER A 182 -17.42 -18.32 -9.91
CA SER A 182 -17.78 -19.68 -9.49
C SER A 182 -19.10 -19.60 -8.73
N TYR A 183 -19.84 -20.70 -8.66
CA TYR A 183 -21.05 -20.72 -7.84
C TYR A 183 -20.76 -21.05 -6.36
N LYS A 184 -19.55 -21.50 -6.02
CA LYS A 184 -19.09 -21.61 -4.64
C LYS A 184 -18.83 -20.21 -4.07
N LEU A 185 -19.54 -19.85 -3.00
CA LEU A 185 -19.45 -18.54 -2.34
C LEU A 185 -18.42 -18.59 -1.20
N ALA A 186 -18.52 -19.62 -0.34
CA ALA A 186 -17.67 -19.83 0.80
C ALA A 186 -17.51 -21.31 1.09
N TRP A 187 -16.54 -21.65 1.96
CA TRP A 187 -16.37 -23.01 2.47
C TRP A 187 -15.75 -23.00 3.87
N ASP A 188 -15.97 -24.07 4.60
CA ASP A 188 -15.37 -24.34 5.90
C ASP A 188 -14.77 -25.75 5.86
N GLU A 189 -13.44 -25.83 5.77
CA GLU A 189 -12.72 -27.10 5.67
C GLU A 189 -12.85 -27.95 6.94
N ALA A 190 -12.85 -27.30 8.11
CA ALA A 190 -12.97 -28.00 9.39
C ALA A 190 -14.34 -28.65 9.58
N ARG A 191 -15.41 -28.05 9.04
CA ARG A 191 -16.76 -28.59 9.04
C ARG A 191 -17.06 -29.46 7.81
N GLY A 192 -16.20 -29.46 6.82
CA GLY A 192 -16.42 -30.18 5.56
C GLY A 192 -17.62 -29.67 4.74
N ILE A 193 -17.95 -28.36 4.78
CA ILE A 193 -19.11 -27.77 4.13
C ILE A 193 -18.73 -26.63 3.18
N GLN A 194 -19.63 -26.32 2.25
CA GLN A 194 -19.56 -25.18 1.33
C GLN A 194 -20.94 -24.57 1.11
N TRP A 195 -20.96 -23.28 0.78
CA TRP A 195 -22.15 -22.55 0.39
C TRP A 195 -22.12 -22.30 -1.12
N VAL A 196 -23.18 -22.71 -1.78
CA VAL A 196 -23.27 -22.72 -3.26
C VAL A 196 -24.49 -21.95 -3.71
N ALA A 197 -24.30 -20.96 -4.58
CA ALA A 197 -25.38 -20.25 -5.25
C ALA A 197 -25.94 -21.10 -6.40
N CYS A 198 -27.24 -21.18 -6.51
CA CYS A 198 -27.88 -21.82 -7.64
C CYS A 198 -27.68 -20.99 -8.92
N ARG A 199 -27.24 -21.63 -10.00
CA ARG A 199 -26.99 -20.97 -11.28
C ARG A 199 -28.23 -20.36 -11.92
N THR A 200 -29.42 -20.79 -11.52
CA THR A 200 -30.72 -20.42 -12.14
C THR A 200 -31.50 -19.42 -11.28
N CYS A 201 -31.75 -19.72 -10.01
CA CYS A 201 -32.53 -18.85 -9.13
C CYS A 201 -31.68 -18.02 -8.14
N GLY A 202 -30.37 -18.30 -8.04
CA GLY A 202 -29.47 -17.58 -7.12
C GLY A 202 -29.56 -17.98 -5.66
N ASP A 203 -30.46 -18.90 -5.29
CA ASP A 203 -30.61 -19.37 -3.91
C ASP A 203 -29.33 -20.05 -3.39
N ILE A 204 -29.08 -19.95 -2.08
CA ILE A 204 -27.86 -20.44 -1.45
C ILE A 204 -28.13 -21.75 -0.71
N SER A 205 -27.43 -22.81 -1.12
CA SER A 205 -27.48 -24.12 -0.44
C SER A 205 -26.20 -24.37 0.36
N GLU A 206 -26.34 -24.77 1.63
CA GLU A 206 -25.24 -25.32 2.44
C GLU A 206 -25.14 -26.82 2.17
N VAL A 207 -24.00 -27.29 1.68
CA VAL A 207 -23.79 -28.71 1.30
C VAL A 207 -22.38 -29.17 1.66
N GLY A 208 -22.20 -30.50 1.69
CA GLY A 208 -20.86 -31.08 1.94
C GLY A 208 -19.83 -30.62 0.94
N LEU A 209 -18.60 -30.34 1.40
CA LEU A 209 -17.48 -29.77 0.61
C LEU A 209 -17.09 -30.64 -0.60
N SER A 210 -17.25 -31.96 -0.48
CA SER A 210 -16.96 -32.92 -1.56
C SER A 210 -18.00 -32.95 -2.70
N ARG A 211 -19.16 -32.31 -2.51
CA ARG A 211 -20.24 -32.30 -3.53
C ARG A 211 -19.80 -31.52 -4.77
N LYS A 212 -19.72 -32.23 -5.91
CA LYS A 212 -19.37 -31.65 -7.22
C LYS A 212 -20.60 -31.17 -8.00
N SER A 213 -21.80 -31.57 -7.60
CA SER A 213 -23.06 -31.15 -8.19
C SER A 213 -24.09 -30.96 -7.08
N VAL A 214 -24.74 -29.81 -7.07
CA VAL A 214 -25.74 -29.42 -6.06
C VAL A 214 -27.08 -29.27 -6.72
N GLN A 215 -28.09 -29.99 -6.22
CA GLN A 215 -29.48 -29.87 -6.61
C GLN A 215 -30.16 -28.76 -5.82
N CYS A 216 -30.74 -27.79 -6.50
CA CYS A 216 -31.51 -26.72 -5.89
C CYS A 216 -33.02 -27.07 -5.87
N GLY A 217 -33.77 -26.48 -4.93
CA GLY A 217 -35.25 -26.61 -4.86
C GLY A 217 -35.95 -26.17 -6.15
N CYS A 218 -35.39 -25.28 -6.97
CA CYS A 218 -35.91 -24.91 -8.28
C CYS A 218 -35.71 -25.97 -9.38
N GLY A 219 -35.18 -27.15 -9.06
CA GLY A 219 -34.91 -28.24 -10.01
C GLY A 219 -33.56 -28.14 -10.73
N SER A 220 -32.84 -27.03 -10.63
CA SER A 220 -31.58 -26.85 -11.32
C SER A 220 -30.41 -27.56 -10.61
N ARG A 221 -29.43 -28.02 -11.40
CA ARG A 221 -28.16 -28.58 -10.91
C ARG A 221 -27.02 -27.62 -11.18
N THR A 222 -26.19 -27.38 -10.17
CA THR A 222 -25.05 -26.44 -10.19
C THR A 222 -23.74 -27.15 -9.85
N ASP A 223 -22.69 -27.00 -10.69
CA ASP A 223 -21.32 -27.32 -10.30
C ASP A 223 -20.75 -26.13 -9.49
N PRO A 224 -20.40 -26.31 -8.23
CA PRO A 224 -19.93 -25.21 -7.38
C PRO A 224 -18.70 -24.47 -7.92
N ARG A 225 -17.83 -25.17 -8.65
CA ARG A 225 -16.52 -24.65 -9.12
C ARG A 225 -16.62 -23.91 -10.46
N LYS A 226 -17.69 -24.14 -11.23
CA LYS A 226 -17.86 -23.57 -12.56
C LYS A 226 -18.83 -22.40 -12.49
N GLY A 227 -18.34 -21.19 -12.84
CA GLY A 227 -19.17 -20.02 -13.07
C GLY A 227 -19.42 -19.80 -14.57
N ASN A 228 -20.12 -18.72 -14.89
CA ASN A 228 -20.28 -18.21 -16.24
C ASN A 228 -19.31 -17.08 -16.57
N LEU A 229 -18.38 -16.78 -15.65
CA LEU A 229 -17.30 -15.79 -15.79
C LEU A 229 -15.95 -16.47 -15.60
N SER A 230 -15.06 -16.36 -16.58
CA SER A 230 -13.69 -16.89 -16.53
C SER A 230 -12.74 -15.96 -17.27
N TYR A 231 -11.60 -15.63 -16.66
CA TYR A 231 -10.58 -14.73 -17.23
C TYR A 231 -11.14 -13.42 -17.81
N GLY A 232 -12.12 -12.81 -17.09
CA GLY A 232 -12.75 -11.57 -17.51
C GLY A 232 -13.75 -11.70 -18.66
N LYS A 233 -14.02 -12.91 -19.16
CA LYS A 233 -15.10 -13.21 -20.14
C LYS A 233 -16.28 -13.86 -19.45
N THR A 234 -17.47 -13.33 -19.72
CA THR A 234 -18.74 -13.93 -19.28
C THR A 234 -19.45 -14.60 -20.46
N CYS A 235 -20.24 -15.63 -20.15
CA CYS A 235 -21.02 -16.38 -21.14
C CYS A 235 -22.52 -16.32 -20.76
N CYS A 236 -23.33 -15.83 -21.68
CA CYS A 236 -24.78 -15.77 -21.50
C CYS A 236 -25.36 -17.18 -21.35
N PRO A 237 -26.12 -17.47 -20.27
CA PRO A 237 -26.68 -18.80 -20.06
C PRO A 237 -27.84 -19.14 -21.02
N ALA A 238 -28.44 -18.14 -21.70
CA ALA A 238 -29.54 -18.34 -22.62
C ALA A 238 -29.07 -18.64 -24.04
N CYS A 239 -28.16 -17.86 -24.62
CA CYS A 239 -27.75 -18.00 -26.01
C CYS A 239 -26.28 -18.45 -26.20
N GLY A 240 -25.48 -18.53 -25.15
CA GLY A 240 -24.06 -18.90 -25.21
C GLY A 240 -23.13 -17.79 -25.69
N HIS A 241 -23.64 -16.58 -26.00
CA HIS A 241 -22.79 -15.45 -26.38
C HIS A 241 -21.75 -15.12 -25.30
N ALA A 242 -20.50 -14.91 -25.72
CA ALA A 242 -19.39 -14.62 -24.80
C ALA A 242 -18.87 -13.20 -24.99
N GLU A 243 -18.86 -12.42 -23.92
CA GLU A 243 -18.44 -11.01 -23.89
C GLU A 243 -17.40 -10.78 -22.79
N ARG A 244 -16.40 -9.91 -23.03
CA ARG A 244 -15.50 -9.49 -21.94
C ARG A 244 -16.21 -8.46 -21.06
N LEU A 245 -16.06 -8.57 -19.74
CA LEU A 245 -16.65 -7.62 -18.79
C LEU A 245 -16.22 -6.17 -19.05
N ILE A 246 -14.99 -5.98 -19.51
CA ILE A 246 -14.44 -4.64 -19.79
C ILE A 246 -15.09 -3.98 -21.02
N ASP A 247 -15.74 -4.75 -21.89
CA ASP A 247 -16.43 -4.24 -23.09
C ASP A 247 -17.91 -3.87 -22.80
N VAL A 248 -18.42 -4.25 -21.62
CA VAL A 248 -19.81 -3.94 -21.22
C VAL A 248 -20.02 -2.44 -21.02
N ALA A 249 -19.11 -1.76 -20.30
CA ALA A 249 -19.24 -0.33 -20.04
C ALA A 249 -19.17 0.54 -21.31
N PRO A 250 -18.25 0.34 -22.26
CA PRO A 250 -18.28 1.05 -23.55
C PRO A 250 -19.58 0.86 -24.32
N ARG A 251 -20.18 -0.33 -24.25
CA ARG A 251 -21.46 -0.62 -24.91
C ARG A 251 -22.66 0.03 -24.21
N THR A 252 -22.67 0.05 -22.89
CA THR A 252 -23.82 0.53 -22.10
C THR A 252 -23.75 2.00 -21.71
N GLY A 253 -22.57 2.61 -21.81
CA GLY A 253 -22.30 3.98 -21.33
C GLY A 253 -22.37 4.13 -19.80
N CYS A 254 -22.36 3.02 -19.04
CA CYS A 254 -22.59 3.03 -17.60
C CYS A 254 -21.55 2.17 -16.87
N PRO A 255 -21.21 2.51 -15.60
CA PRO A 255 -20.44 1.63 -14.75
C PRO A 255 -21.17 0.32 -14.46
N PRO A 256 -20.47 -0.72 -13.94
CA PRO A 256 -21.07 -1.99 -13.60
C PRO A 256 -22.27 -1.85 -12.65
N ARG A 257 -23.36 -2.54 -12.98
CA ARG A 257 -24.55 -2.61 -12.13
C ARG A 257 -24.49 -3.87 -11.29
N PHE A 258 -24.84 -3.76 -10.02
CA PHE A 258 -24.82 -4.86 -9.07
C PHE A 258 -26.19 -5.07 -8.44
N ARG A 259 -26.51 -6.32 -8.10
CA ARG A 259 -27.65 -6.67 -7.24
C ARG A 259 -27.17 -7.41 -6.00
N LEU A 260 -27.85 -7.22 -4.89
CA LEU A 260 -27.68 -8.01 -3.68
C LEU A 260 -28.24 -9.42 -3.92
N PHE A 261 -27.43 -10.48 -3.73
CA PHE A 261 -27.88 -11.85 -3.98
C PHE A 261 -27.78 -12.78 -2.79
N ALA A 262 -26.90 -12.47 -1.84
CA ALA A 262 -26.71 -13.25 -0.62
C ALA A 262 -26.24 -12.37 0.54
N VAL A 263 -26.43 -12.86 1.75
CA VAL A 263 -25.97 -12.21 2.98
C VAL A 263 -25.32 -13.21 3.92
N GLU A 264 -24.35 -12.74 4.71
CA GLU A 264 -23.84 -13.42 5.90
C GLU A 264 -24.27 -12.65 7.12
N THR A 265 -24.84 -13.34 8.12
CA THR A 265 -25.48 -12.74 9.28
C THR A 265 -24.92 -13.29 10.59
N ILE A 266 -25.05 -12.50 11.64
CA ILE A 266 -24.79 -12.85 13.04
C ILE A 266 -26.04 -12.59 13.88
N PRO A 267 -26.21 -13.26 15.05
CA PRO A 267 -27.36 -13.03 15.93
C PRO A 267 -27.51 -11.56 16.35
N ALA A 268 -28.73 -11.15 16.65
CA ALA A 268 -29.02 -9.87 17.32
C ALA A 268 -28.48 -9.83 18.75
N GLY A 269 -28.58 -8.64 19.38
CA GLY A 269 -28.19 -8.42 20.79
C GLY A 269 -26.76 -7.90 20.96
N PRO A 270 -26.23 -7.91 22.19
CA PRO A 270 -24.88 -7.42 22.49
C PRO A 270 -23.82 -8.15 21.66
N GLU A 271 -22.88 -7.38 21.07
CA GLU A 271 -21.87 -7.98 20.21
C GLU A 271 -20.83 -8.78 20.99
N LYS A 272 -20.69 -10.05 20.64
CA LYS A 272 -19.58 -10.93 21.03
C LYS A 272 -18.83 -11.40 19.79
N SER A 273 -17.67 -12.01 19.96
CA SER A 273 -17.00 -12.70 18.85
C SER A 273 -17.77 -13.96 18.48
N TYR A 274 -18.30 -13.99 17.27
CA TYR A 274 -19.04 -15.15 16.74
C TYR A 274 -18.10 -16.02 15.90
N PRO A 275 -17.85 -17.28 16.28
CA PRO A 275 -17.11 -18.22 15.45
C PRO A 275 -17.87 -18.48 14.13
N THR A 276 -17.19 -18.96 13.11
CA THR A 276 -17.78 -19.19 11.78
C THR A 276 -19.02 -20.09 11.80
N ARG A 277 -19.10 -21.04 12.73
CA ARG A 277 -20.26 -21.94 12.91
C ARG A 277 -21.55 -21.22 13.36
N GLU A 278 -21.42 -20.06 14.02
CA GLU A 278 -22.57 -19.25 14.48
C GLU A 278 -22.95 -18.17 13.44
N ARG A 279 -22.23 -18.06 12.34
CA ARG A 279 -22.52 -17.14 11.23
C ARG A 279 -23.27 -17.90 10.15
N ARG A 280 -24.34 -17.33 9.64
CA ARG A 280 -25.18 -17.93 8.60
C ARG A 280 -25.03 -17.24 7.27
N ILE A 281 -24.87 -17.99 6.19
CA ILE A 281 -24.90 -17.49 4.82
C ILE A 281 -26.20 -18.00 4.18
N ARG A 282 -26.99 -17.10 3.61
CA ARG A 282 -28.25 -17.38 2.92
C ARG A 282 -28.46 -16.49 1.70
N GLY A 283 -29.40 -16.82 0.86
CA GLY A 283 -29.90 -15.91 -0.18
C GLY A 283 -30.44 -14.62 0.41
N ALA A 284 -30.29 -13.53 -0.33
CA ALA A 284 -30.91 -12.25 0.06
C ALA A 284 -32.45 -12.35 -0.07
N THR A 285 -33.15 -11.86 0.94
CA THR A 285 -34.61 -11.75 0.96
C THR A 285 -35.05 -10.36 0.53
N GLU A 286 -36.36 -10.20 0.29
CA GLU A 286 -36.96 -8.89 0.01
C GLU A 286 -36.67 -7.88 1.13
N ARG A 287 -36.74 -8.29 2.41
CA ARG A 287 -36.38 -7.46 3.57
C ARG A 287 -34.93 -6.94 3.52
N ASP A 288 -33.94 -7.76 3.05
CA ASP A 288 -32.56 -7.31 2.90
C ASP A 288 -32.43 -6.24 1.80
N VAL A 289 -33.19 -6.37 0.73
CA VAL A 289 -33.25 -5.38 -0.36
C VAL A 289 -33.94 -4.10 0.11
N GLU A 290 -35.07 -4.20 0.82
CA GLU A 290 -35.77 -3.06 1.42
C GLU A 290 -34.87 -2.25 2.37
N CYS A 291 -34.06 -2.92 3.22
CA CYS A 291 -33.07 -2.25 4.07
C CYS A 291 -32.03 -1.48 3.25
N PHE A 292 -31.59 -2.02 2.12
CA PHE A 292 -30.66 -1.34 1.22
C PHE A 292 -31.34 -0.15 0.50
N ASP A 293 -32.56 -0.31 0.01
CA ASP A 293 -33.28 0.75 -0.67
C ASP A 293 -33.66 1.89 0.28
N ALA A 294 -33.95 1.57 1.54
CA ALA A 294 -34.13 2.58 2.58
C ALA A 294 -32.84 3.41 2.82
N ALA A 295 -31.68 2.75 2.79
CA ALA A 295 -30.38 3.45 2.87
C ALA A 295 -30.17 4.36 1.65
N ARG A 296 -30.51 3.90 0.45
CA ARG A 296 -30.44 4.71 -0.78
C ARG A 296 -31.35 5.94 -0.69
N ALA A 297 -32.61 5.75 -0.30
CA ALA A 297 -33.55 6.86 -0.14
C ALA A 297 -33.08 7.88 0.95
N ARG A 298 -32.40 7.40 2.00
CA ARG A 298 -31.79 8.30 2.99
C ARG A 298 -30.60 9.06 2.40
N LEU A 299 -29.70 8.37 1.66
CA LEU A 299 -28.56 9.00 0.99
C LEU A 299 -29.01 10.10 0.04
N ASP A 300 -30.04 9.84 -0.79
CA ASP A 300 -30.57 10.80 -1.76
C ASP A 300 -31.08 12.06 -1.05
N ARG A 301 -31.76 11.91 0.09
CA ARG A 301 -32.19 13.05 0.93
C ARG A 301 -31.02 13.83 1.52
N GLU A 302 -29.98 13.15 2.01
CA GLU A 302 -28.81 13.82 2.57
C GLU A 302 -28.07 14.64 1.51
N ILE A 303 -27.89 14.08 0.30
CA ILE A 303 -27.24 14.77 -0.83
C ILE A 303 -28.09 15.96 -1.32
N ALA A 304 -29.43 15.82 -1.31
CA ALA A 304 -30.32 16.91 -1.70
C ALA A 304 -30.25 18.12 -0.75
N VAL A 305 -29.94 17.88 0.53
CA VAL A 305 -29.78 18.93 1.55
C VAL A 305 -28.36 19.50 1.55
N ASP A 306 -27.36 18.64 1.35
CA ASP A 306 -25.94 18.97 1.41
C ASP A 306 -25.16 18.23 0.32
N ALA A 307 -24.85 18.93 -0.76
CA ALA A 307 -24.07 18.37 -1.86
C ALA A 307 -22.67 17.89 -1.41
N GLY A 308 -22.09 18.47 -0.35
CA GLY A 308 -20.82 18.06 0.26
C GLY A 308 -20.91 16.81 1.14
N PHE A 309 -22.11 16.22 1.27
CA PHE A 309 -22.30 14.98 2.01
C PHE A 309 -21.56 13.79 1.34
N SER A 310 -21.52 13.76 0.02
CA SER A 310 -20.77 12.78 -0.76
C SER A 310 -19.43 13.35 -1.22
N VAL A 311 -18.51 12.46 -1.61
CA VAL A 311 -17.22 12.91 -2.16
C VAL A 311 -17.35 13.43 -3.58
N GLU A 312 -16.63 14.50 -3.85
CA GLU A 312 -16.40 15.03 -5.18
C GLU A 312 -15.12 14.42 -5.78
N GLY A 313 -14.98 14.53 -7.07
CA GLY A 313 -13.76 14.19 -7.80
C GLY A 313 -14.00 13.15 -8.88
N ASN A 314 -13.56 13.52 -10.08
CA ASN A 314 -13.47 12.60 -11.20
C ASN A 314 -12.21 11.74 -11.08
N ILE A 315 -12.26 10.54 -11.62
CA ILE A 315 -11.07 9.69 -11.75
C ILE A 315 -10.22 10.29 -12.87
N PRO A 316 -9.01 10.82 -12.59
CA PRO A 316 -8.18 11.44 -13.61
C PRO A 316 -7.84 10.46 -14.74
N SER A 317 -7.94 10.89 -15.98
CA SER A 317 -7.58 10.10 -17.17
C SER A 317 -6.18 10.42 -17.67
N ALA A 318 -5.77 11.69 -17.60
CA ALA A 318 -4.45 12.14 -18.04
C ALA A 318 -3.34 11.65 -17.10
N GLY A 319 -2.24 11.16 -17.67
CA GLY A 319 -1.09 10.66 -16.91
C GLY A 319 -1.32 9.31 -16.21
N ARG A 320 -2.43 8.62 -16.48
CA ARG A 320 -2.76 7.33 -15.91
C ARG A 320 -2.06 6.19 -16.62
N PHE A 321 -1.42 5.32 -15.86
CA PHE A 321 -0.83 4.07 -16.35
C PHE A 321 -1.85 2.92 -16.36
N ASP A 322 -2.69 2.80 -15.31
CA ASP A 322 -3.73 1.78 -15.17
C ASP A 322 -5.11 2.38 -15.46
N ASP A 323 -5.61 2.22 -16.67
CA ASP A 323 -6.89 2.74 -17.14
C ASP A 323 -8.09 1.83 -16.81
N ARG A 324 -7.89 0.74 -16.09
CA ARG A 324 -8.93 -0.28 -15.86
C ARG A 324 -10.21 0.28 -15.24
N LEU A 325 -10.12 1.20 -14.26
CA LEU A 325 -11.33 1.80 -13.68
C LEU A 325 -12.16 2.52 -14.75
N LEU A 326 -11.53 3.34 -15.58
CA LEU A 326 -12.19 4.08 -16.67
C LEU A 326 -12.78 3.13 -17.72
N ARG A 327 -12.05 2.09 -18.09
CA ARG A 327 -12.53 1.06 -19.04
C ARG A 327 -13.70 0.26 -18.51
N TYR A 328 -13.82 0.09 -17.18
CA TYR A 328 -15.03 -0.46 -16.55
C TYR A 328 -16.13 0.58 -16.36
N GLY A 329 -15.96 1.82 -16.84
CA GLY A 329 -16.98 2.87 -16.87
C GLY A 329 -17.07 3.70 -15.58
N TYR A 330 -16.16 3.52 -14.64
CA TYR A 330 -16.08 4.40 -13.47
C TYR A 330 -15.40 5.71 -13.86
N THR A 331 -16.12 6.82 -13.79
CA THR A 331 -15.61 8.15 -14.15
C THR A 331 -15.39 9.04 -12.94
N SER A 332 -15.97 8.68 -11.80
CA SER A 332 -15.85 9.42 -10.55
C SER A 332 -15.69 8.47 -9.36
N TYR A 333 -15.05 8.96 -8.30
CA TYR A 333 -14.77 8.14 -7.11
C TYR A 333 -16.03 7.79 -6.31
N ASN A 334 -17.08 8.60 -6.34
CA ASN A 334 -18.34 8.29 -5.66
C ASN A 334 -19.01 7.01 -6.23
N GLN A 335 -18.78 6.68 -7.51
CA GLN A 335 -19.29 5.45 -8.13
C GLN A 335 -18.65 4.16 -7.57
N LEU A 336 -17.57 4.28 -6.82
CA LEU A 336 -16.90 3.15 -6.17
C LEU A 336 -17.56 2.74 -4.84
N PHE A 337 -18.67 3.37 -4.47
CA PHE A 337 -19.40 3.09 -3.24
C PHE A 337 -20.87 2.78 -3.57
N ASN A 338 -21.44 1.74 -2.97
CA ASN A 338 -22.88 1.56 -3.03
C ASN A 338 -23.58 2.56 -2.09
N ALA A 339 -24.90 2.68 -2.20
CA ALA A 339 -25.66 3.69 -1.46
C ALA A 339 -25.51 3.57 0.07
N ARG A 340 -25.45 2.35 0.61
CA ARG A 340 -25.31 2.11 2.04
C ARG A 340 -23.90 2.45 2.53
N GLN A 341 -22.88 2.12 1.74
CA GLN A 341 -21.50 2.51 2.00
C GLN A 341 -21.32 4.04 1.97
N ALA A 342 -21.85 4.70 0.92
CA ALA A 342 -21.78 6.15 0.79
C ALA A 342 -22.54 6.88 1.93
N LEU A 343 -23.70 6.37 2.32
CA LEU A 343 -24.47 6.91 3.46
C LEU A 343 -23.66 6.83 4.76
N HIS A 344 -23.11 5.66 5.07
CA HIS A 344 -22.27 5.47 6.24
C HIS A 344 -21.09 6.47 6.26
N MET A 345 -20.36 6.54 5.13
CA MET A 345 -19.17 7.39 5.02
C MET A 345 -19.53 8.87 5.16
N GLY A 346 -20.64 9.33 4.58
CA GLY A 346 -21.11 10.71 4.71
C GLY A 346 -21.53 11.07 6.12
N LEU A 347 -22.29 10.20 6.79
CA LEU A 347 -22.69 10.40 8.21
C LEU A 347 -21.47 10.43 9.14
N LEU A 348 -20.51 9.53 8.93
CA LEU A 348 -19.29 9.51 9.72
C LEU A 348 -18.42 10.74 9.46
N ALA A 349 -18.23 11.16 8.22
CA ALA A 349 -17.48 12.37 7.89
C ALA A 349 -18.07 13.61 8.56
N ARG A 350 -19.41 13.78 8.47
CA ARG A 350 -20.14 14.87 9.15
C ARG A 350 -19.96 14.83 10.67
N ALA A 351 -19.96 13.66 11.27
CA ALA A 351 -19.72 13.54 12.71
C ALA A 351 -18.30 13.93 13.10
N LEU A 352 -17.30 13.63 12.25
CA LEU A 352 -15.90 13.97 12.45
C LEU A 352 -15.61 15.47 12.24
N ASP A 353 -16.46 16.22 11.51
CA ASP A 353 -16.31 17.67 11.34
C ASP A 353 -16.32 18.41 12.69
N GLY A 354 -17.08 17.90 13.68
CA GLY A 354 -17.18 18.47 15.02
C GLY A 354 -16.07 18.06 15.99
N ILE A 355 -15.11 17.21 15.58
CA ILE A 355 -14.05 16.69 16.45
C ILE A 355 -12.72 17.31 16.04
N GLY A 356 -12.19 18.18 16.88
CA GLY A 356 -10.90 18.86 16.68
C GLY A 356 -9.72 18.14 17.33
N GLY A 357 -8.53 18.74 17.22
CA GLY A 357 -7.31 18.30 17.90
C GLY A 357 -6.76 16.96 17.43
N PRO A 358 -5.81 16.38 18.20
CA PRO A 358 -5.15 15.12 17.85
C PRO A 358 -6.12 13.92 17.73
N GLU A 359 -7.20 13.91 18.49
CA GLU A 359 -8.23 12.88 18.42
C GLU A 359 -8.96 12.91 17.08
N GLY A 360 -9.39 14.11 16.66
CA GLY A 360 -10.08 14.30 15.39
C GLY A 360 -9.20 13.95 14.20
N GLU A 361 -7.93 14.31 14.24
CA GLU A 361 -6.96 13.92 13.22
C GLU A 361 -6.79 12.40 13.15
N ALA A 362 -6.60 11.75 14.30
CA ALA A 362 -6.44 10.29 14.39
C ALA A 362 -7.66 9.54 13.84
N LEU A 363 -8.87 10.01 14.13
CA LEU A 363 -10.11 9.45 13.63
C LEU A 363 -10.30 9.67 12.12
N ARG A 364 -9.86 10.82 11.58
CA ARG A 364 -9.87 11.07 10.13
C ARG A 364 -8.87 10.18 9.38
N ILE A 365 -7.70 9.92 9.95
CA ILE A 365 -6.74 8.95 9.39
C ILE A 365 -7.32 7.53 9.45
N ALA A 366 -7.96 7.13 10.56
CA ALA A 366 -8.66 5.85 10.66
C ALA A 366 -9.81 5.73 9.64
N PHE A 367 -10.54 6.82 9.40
CA PHE A 367 -11.56 6.88 8.36
C PHE A 367 -10.96 6.65 6.98
N SER A 368 -9.86 7.32 6.65
CA SER A 368 -9.18 7.15 5.37
C SER A 368 -8.72 5.70 5.16
N ASP A 369 -8.15 5.05 6.16
CA ASP A 369 -7.80 3.61 6.07
C ASP A 369 -9.05 2.73 5.84
N HIS A 370 -10.16 3.05 6.53
CA HIS A 370 -11.43 2.34 6.39
C HIS A 370 -12.02 2.42 4.97
N VAL A 371 -11.74 3.47 4.20
CA VAL A 371 -12.20 3.60 2.79
C VAL A 371 -11.74 2.40 1.95
N ALA A 372 -10.54 1.87 2.19
CA ALA A 372 -10.00 0.72 1.45
C ALA A 372 -10.76 -0.59 1.70
N THR A 373 -11.58 -0.66 2.74
CA THR A 373 -12.37 -1.84 3.11
C THR A 373 -13.87 -1.63 2.94
N ASN A 374 -14.30 -0.42 2.56
CA ASN A 374 -15.71 -0.04 2.46
C ASN A 374 -16.04 0.53 1.07
N ASN A 375 -15.84 -0.25 0.01
CA ASN A 375 -16.07 0.12 -1.39
C ASN A 375 -16.46 -1.10 -2.24
N VAL A 376 -16.97 -0.88 -3.46
CA VAL A 376 -17.43 -1.94 -4.37
C VAL A 376 -16.30 -2.72 -5.06
N LEU A 377 -15.05 -2.43 -4.78
CA LEU A 377 -13.90 -3.18 -5.26
C LEU A 377 -13.35 -4.16 -4.22
N CYS A 378 -14.02 -4.30 -3.07
CA CYS A 378 -13.70 -5.30 -2.06
C CYS A 378 -14.22 -6.67 -2.45
N GLY A 379 -13.39 -7.69 -2.28
CA GLY A 379 -13.73 -9.09 -2.54
C GLY A 379 -14.01 -9.89 -1.28
N TYR A 380 -14.08 -11.22 -1.43
CA TYR A 380 -14.29 -12.15 -0.32
C TYR A 380 -13.30 -13.31 -0.35
N ALA A 381 -12.63 -13.53 0.76
CA ALA A 381 -11.80 -14.71 1.00
C ALA A 381 -12.66 -15.84 1.56
N GLY A 382 -13.28 -16.62 0.67
CA GLY A 382 -14.34 -17.58 0.99
C GLY A 382 -13.94 -18.67 2.00
N GLY A 383 -12.68 -19.17 1.96
CA GLY A 383 -12.18 -20.14 2.93
C GLY A 383 -11.92 -19.55 4.32
N TRP A 384 -11.69 -18.24 4.40
CA TRP A 384 -11.51 -17.53 5.67
C TRP A 384 -12.79 -16.83 6.12
N ARG A 385 -13.83 -16.83 5.29
CA ARG A 385 -15.10 -16.13 5.49
C ARG A 385 -14.89 -14.69 5.98
N ARG A 386 -14.08 -13.93 5.23
CA ARG A 386 -13.75 -12.55 5.56
C ARG A 386 -13.60 -11.67 4.33
N LEU A 387 -13.84 -10.38 4.49
CA LEU A 387 -13.61 -9.37 3.47
C LEU A 387 -12.14 -9.37 3.01
N SER A 388 -11.93 -9.26 1.70
CA SER A 388 -10.64 -8.97 1.06
C SER A 388 -10.64 -7.51 0.63
N PRO A 389 -9.79 -6.65 1.22
CA PRO A 389 -9.73 -5.23 0.91
C PRO A 389 -9.39 -4.94 -0.55
N LEU A 390 -9.73 -3.75 -1.03
CA LEU A 390 -9.40 -3.25 -2.37
C LEU A 390 -7.92 -3.50 -2.72
N PHE A 391 -7.02 -3.05 -1.86
CA PHE A 391 -5.58 -3.15 -2.08
C PHE A 391 -4.95 -4.39 -1.41
N SER A 392 -5.64 -5.54 -1.47
CA SER A 392 -5.00 -6.84 -1.16
C SER A 392 -3.91 -7.20 -2.17
N ILE A 393 -3.97 -6.61 -3.37
CA ILE A 393 -2.91 -6.54 -4.39
C ILE A 393 -2.62 -5.06 -4.70
N ARG A 394 -1.44 -4.75 -5.22
CA ARG A 394 -0.99 -3.38 -5.53
C ARG A 394 -1.48 -2.93 -6.91
N ALA A 395 -2.78 -3.06 -7.16
CA ALA A 395 -3.41 -2.67 -8.42
C ALA A 395 -4.92 -2.55 -8.24
N TYR A 396 -5.58 -1.76 -9.09
CA TYR A 396 -7.03 -1.81 -9.22
C TYR A 396 -7.45 -3.11 -9.92
N ARG A 397 -8.50 -3.70 -9.40
CA ARG A 397 -9.06 -4.93 -9.93
C ARG A 397 -10.58 -4.83 -9.94
N HIS A 398 -11.19 -5.10 -11.09
CA HIS A 398 -12.64 -5.25 -11.13
C HIS A 398 -13.06 -6.52 -10.39
N ILE A 399 -14.09 -6.40 -9.57
CA ILE A 399 -14.69 -7.49 -8.78
C ILE A 399 -16.12 -7.70 -9.25
N ALA A 400 -16.37 -8.79 -9.96
CA ALA A 400 -17.74 -9.13 -10.40
C ALA A 400 -18.67 -9.56 -9.25
N ARG A 401 -18.10 -9.97 -8.11
CA ARG A 401 -18.82 -10.26 -6.86
C ARG A 401 -18.24 -9.44 -5.71
N PRO A 402 -18.53 -8.13 -5.61
CA PRO A 402 -18.12 -7.33 -4.48
C PRO A 402 -18.77 -7.77 -3.18
N VAL A 403 -18.09 -7.51 -2.09
CA VAL A 403 -18.58 -7.78 -0.74
C VAL A 403 -18.52 -6.50 0.08
N GLU A 404 -19.63 -6.20 0.71
CA GLU A 404 -19.79 -5.12 1.66
C GLU A 404 -19.77 -5.68 3.07
N ILE A 405 -19.14 -4.98 4.01
CA ILE A 405 -19.15 -5.32 5.43
C ILE A 405 -20.03 -4.35 6.21
N ASN A 406 -20.65 -4.82 7.28
CA ASN A 406 -21.22 -3.91 8.29
C ASN A 406 -20.09 -3.11 8.92
N PRO A 407 -20.05 -1.77 8.74
CA PRO A 407 -18.88 -0.96 9.07
C PRO A 407 -18.69 -0.71 10.58
N TRP A 408 -19.66 -1.03 11.41
CA TRP A 408 -19.66 -0.70 12.85
C TRP A 408 -19.49 -1.91 13.78
N LEU A 409 -19.22 -3.08 13.26
CA LEU A 409 -18.93 -4.24 14.11
C LEU A 409 -17.53 -4.11 14.74
N GLU A 410 -17.46 -4.31 16.06
CA GLU A 410 -16.21 -4.23 16.82
C GLU A 410 -15.44 -5.53 16.87
N ARG A 411 -16.16 -6.65 17.01
CA ARG A 411 -15.59 -7.98 17.30
C ARG A 411 -15.71 -8.96 16.14
N ASN A 412 -16.48 -8.59 15.13
CA ASN A 412 -16.73 -9.42 13.96
C ASN A 412 -16.39 -8.67 12.68
N GLY A 413 -15.96 -9.41 11.67
CA GLY A 413 -15.55 -8.82 10.40
C GLY A 413 -14.11 -8.26 10.42
N ARG A 414 -13.64 -7.88 9.25
CA ARG A 414 -12.33 -7.28 9.03
C ARG A 414 -12.50 -5.98 8.25
N GLY A 415 -11.88 -4.91 8.73
CA GLY A 415 -11.89 -3.61 8.05
C GLY A 415 -13.10 -2.74 8.40
N THR A 416 -13.72 -2.96 9.56
CA THR A 416 -14.73 -2.05 10.12
C THR A 416 -14.07 -0.77 10.61
N PHE A 417 -14.82 0.32 10.76
CA PHE A 417 -14.28 1.57 11.28
C PHE A 417 -13.69 1.43 12.70
N PRO A 418 -14.33 0.73 13.67
CA PRO A 418 -13.70 0.45 14.96
C PRO A 418 -12.38 -0.33 14.86
N ASN A 419 -12.22 -1.19 13.85
CA ASN A 419 -10.94 -1.88 13.60
C ASN A 419 -9.85 -0.91 13.14
N ALA A 420 -10.19 0.07 12.30
CA ALA A 420 -9.25 1.09 11.84
C ALA A 420 -8.81 1.99 13.01
N VAL A 421 -9.74 2.47 13.84
CA VAL A 421 -9.44 3.23 15.07
C VAL A 421 -8.55 2.42 16.03
N ARG A 422 -8.85 1.13 16.20
CA ARG A 422 -8.04 0.23 17.02
C ARG A 422 -6.62 0.07 16.46
N SER A 423 -6.45 0.09 15.15
CA SER A 423 -5.11 0.04 14.52
C SER A 423 -4.30 1.29 14.84
N VAL A 424 -4.88 2.48 14.76
CA VAL A 424 -4.25 3.75 15.18
C VAL A 424 -3.91 3.72 16.68
N SER A 425 -4.83 3.26 17.53
CA SER A 425 -4.59 3.14 18.98
C SER A 425 -3.45 2.17 19.31
N ARG A 426 -3.33 1.05 18.59
CA ARG A 426 -2.21 0.11 18.75
C ARG A 426 -0.90 0.72 18.28
N ALA A 427 -0.90 1.47 17.16
CA ALA A 427 0.27 2.17 16.69
C ALA A 427 0.77 3.18 17.73
N SER A 428 -0.13 3.98 18.31
CA SER A 428 0.18 4.89 19.41
C SER A 428 0.80 4.17 20.62
N LYS A 429 0.18 3.08 21.07
CA LYS A 429 0.70 2.28 22.19
C LYS A 429 2.08 1.70 21.91
N ALA A 430 2.31 1.20 20.69
CA ALA A 430 3.61 0.66 20.27
C ALA A 430 4.70 1.73 20.27
N MET A 431 4.37 2.95 19.82
CA MET A 431 5.30 4.09 19.86
C MET A 431 5.62 4.52 21.29
N LYS A 432 4.65 4.52 22.21
CA LYS A 432 4.86 4.84 23.64
C LYS A 432 5.70 3.77 24.35
N ALA A 433 5.49 2.50 24.02
CA ALA A 433 6.13 1.37 24.71
C ALA A 433 7.62 1.26 24.42
N GLY A 434 8.07 1.70 23.24
CA GLY A 434 9.48 1.63 22.83
C GLY A 434 10.05 0.20 22.95
N SER A 435 9.75 -0.69 22.01
CA SER A 435 10.20 -2.08 22.09
C SER A 435 10.59 -2.65 20.72
N GLU A 436 11.50 -3.64 20.74
CA GLU A 436 12.00 -4.31 19.53
C GLU A 436 11.85 -5.83 19.63
N PRO A 437 11.49 -6.52 18.53
CA PRO A 437 11.51 -7.97 18.49
C PRO A 437 12.94 -8.49 18.49
N GLN A 438 13.19 -9.57 19.24
CA GLN A 438 14.46 -10.29 19.16
C GLN A 438 14.45 -11.28 18.00
N ARG A 439 15.65 -11.75 17.61
CA ARG A 439 15.80 -12.83 16.62
C ARG A 439 15.04 -14.07 17.05
N GLU A 440 15.21 -14.44 18.31
CA GLU A 440 14.48 -15.51 18.98
C GLU A 440 13.96 -14.98 20.32
N GLY A 441 12.76 -15.41 20.70
CA GLY A 441 12.18 -14.99 21.97
C GLY A 441 11.23 -13.80 21.90
N PRO A 442 10.92 -13.20 23.06
CA PRO A 442 9.94 -12.14 23.20
C PRO A 442 10.48 -10.80 22.69
N VAL A 443 9.56 -9.85 22.58
CA VAL A 443 9.88 -8.43 22.34
C VAL A 443 10.56 -7.86 23.59
N VAL A 444 11.60 -7.06 23.41
CA VAL A 444 12.35 -6.41 24.49
C VAL A 444 12.17 -4.89 24.47
N PRO A 445 12.11 -4.24 25.65
CA PRO A 445 12.12 -2.79 25.70
C PRO A 445 13.46 -2.25 25.20
N VAL A 446 13.42 -1.12 24.51
CA VAL A 446 14.60 -0.38 24.07
C VAL A 446 14.56 1.03 24.65
N PRO A 447 15.73 1.65 24.90
CA PRO A 447 15.78 3.00 25.45
C PRO A 447 15.04 4.01 24.55
N SER A 448 14.23 4.86 25.17
CA SER A 448 13.66 6.03 24.49
C SER A 448 14.76 7.10 24.39
N ARG A 449 14.96 7.64 23.17
CA ARG A 449 15.99 8.67 22.86
C ARG A 449 15.30 10.01 22.74
N GLY A 450 14.39 10.47 23.19
CA GLY A 450 13.75 11.74 22.88
C GLY A 450 13.48 11.91 21.39
N ARG A 451 12.64 12.83 21.03
CA ARG A 451 12.34 13.08 19.62
C ARG A 451 13.09 14.30 19.11
N GLY A 452 13.69 14.15 17.93
CA GLY A 452 14.17 15.27 17.14
C GLY A 452 13.03 16.02 16.44
N ALA A 453 13.37 17.03 15.66
CA ALA A 453 12.42 17.71 14.80
C ALA A 453 11.83 16.74 13.74
N TRP A 454 10.57 16.96 13.40
CA TRP A 454 9.82 16.18 12.43
C TRP A 454 9.31 17.12 11.33
N ASP A 455 10.02 17.17 10.17
CA ASP A 455 9.69 18.04 9.04
C ASP A 455 9.33 17.19 7.83
N ILE A 456 8.03 17.11 7.54
CA ILE A 456 7.45 16.32 6.47
C ILE A 456 6.75 17.23 5.47
N ARG A 457 7.01 17.01 4.18
CA ARG A 457 6.45 17.84 3.11
C ARG A 457 5.89 17.02 1.96
N CYS A 458 4.77 17.45 1.42
CA CYS A 458 4.28 16.99 0.13
C CYS A 458 5.01 17.80 -0.95
N GLN A 459 6.16 17.31 -1.42
CA GLN A 459 7.05 18.03 -2.30
C GLN A 459 7.91 17.08 -3.12
N ASP A 460 8.23 17.47 -4.36
CA ASP A 460 9.17 16.73 -5.19
C ASP A 460 10.62 16.93 -4.67
N ALA A 461 11.37 15.85 -4.58
CA ALA A 461 12.78 15.88 -4.18
C ALA A 461 13.71 16.64 -5.16
N CYS A 462 13.20 17.10 -6.30
CA CYS A 462 13.92 18.02 -7.19
C CYS A 462 14.07 19.43 -6.58
N ASP A 463 13.31 19.75 -5.53
CA ASP A 463 13.41 20.99 -4.77
C ASP A 463 13.48 20.68 -3.25
N LEU A 464 14.69 20.69 -2.70
CA LEU A 464 14.94 20.60 -1.27
C LEU A 464 15.44 21.94 -0.70
N SER A 465 15.05 23.07 -1.29
CA SER A 465 15.53 24.40 -0.91
C SER A 465 15.27 24.77 0.55
N HIS A 466 14.27 24.17 1.20
CA HIS A 466 13.97 24.30 2.62
C HIS A 466 15.03 23.64 3.53
N ILE A 467 15.88 22.77 2.98
CA ILE A 467 16.98 22.14 3.69
C ILE A 467 18.28 22.88 3.34
N PRO A 468 19.02 23.42 4.32
CA PRO A 468 20.28 24.11 4.06
C PRO A 468 21.30 23.17 3.39
N ALA A 469 22.07 23.72 2.44
CA ALA A 469 23.14 22.97 1.81
C ALA A 469 24.14 22.44 2.86
N GLY A 470 24.62 21.22 2.66
CA GLY A 470 25.63 20.61 3.53
C GLY A 470 25.16 20.30 4.95
N SER A 471 23.85 20.24 5.21
CA SER A 471 23.32 20.09 6.57
C SER A 471 22.87 18.67 6.94
N VAL A 472 22.64 17.79 5.97
CA VAL A 472 22.18 16.41 6.19
C VAL A 472 23.37 15.49 6.52
N ASP A 473 23.21 14.68 7.56
CA ASP A 473 24.23 13.72 7.99
C ASP A 473 24.03 12.33 7.39
N LEU A 474 22.78 11.91 7.20
CA LEU A 474 22.42 10.60 6.67
C LEU A 474 21.20 10.70 5.75
N VAL A 475 21.32 10.16 4.55
CA VAL A 475 20.17 9.87 3.68
C VAL A 475 19.88 8.39 3.81
N LEU A 476 18.64 8.08 4.17
CA LEU A 476 18.15 6.70 4.23
C LEU A 476 16.80 6.64 3.50
N THR A 477 16.77 5.98 2.34
CA THR A 477 15.64 6.10 1.43
C THR A 477 15.39 4.84 0.61
N ASP A 478 14.25 4.82 -0.04
CA ASP A 478 13.82 3.82 -1.03
C ASP A 478 13.38 4.57 -2.29
N PRO A 479 14.29 4.85 -3.24
CA PRO A 479 13.98 5.65 -4.41
C PRO A 479 12.94 4.95 -5.30
N PRO A 480 12.23 5.68 -6.18
CA PRO A 480 11.28 5.09 -7.10
C PRO A 480 11.95 4.06 -8.01
N TYR A 481 11.21 2.98 -8.32
CA TYR A 481 11.67 1.90 -9.18
C TYR A 481 11.26 2.11 -10.63
N PHE A 482 12.09 1.64 -11.55
CA PHE A 482 11.93 1.85 -12.98
C PHE A 482 10.60 1.35 -13.53
N ASP A 483 10.06 0.24 -13.03
CA ASP A 483 9.05 -0.54 -13.79
C ASP A 483 7.77 -0.87 -13.01
N TYR A 484 7.43 -0.21 -11.88
CA TYR A 484 6.59 -1.00 -11.03
C TYR A 484 5.20 -0.47 -10.69
N ILE A 485 5.03 0.39 -9.77
CA ILE A 485 3.69 0.65 -9.23
C ILE A 485 3.37 2.11 -9.41
N ALA A 486 2.24 2.39 -10.04
CA ALA A 486 1.70 3.74 -10.11
C ALA A 486 1.13 4.14 -8.73
N TYR A 487 2.02 4.40 -7.76
CA TYR A 487 1.65 4.72 -6.38
C TYR A 487 0.65 5.86 -6.29
N SER A 488 0.86 6.91 -7.09
CA SER A 488 -0.03 8.07 -7.13
C SER A 488 -1.44 7.72 -7.60
N GLU A 489 -1.59 6.76 -8.53
CA GLU A 489 -2.91 6.31 -8.96
C GLU A 489 -3.64 5.55 -7.86
N LEU A 490 -2.90 4.72 -7.10
CA LEU A 490 -3.45 3.96 -5.99
C LEU A 490 -3.75 4.88 -4.79
N GLY A 491 -2.86 5.82 -4.50
CA GLY A 491 -3.02 6.83 -3.44
C GLY A 491 -4.21 7.73 -3.69
N HIS A 492 -4.42 8.14 -4.95
CA HIS A 492 -5.50 9.04 -5.32
C HIS A 492 -6.91 8.51 -5.00
N PHE A 493 -7.05 7.20 -4.77
CA PHE A 493 -8.30 6.63 -4.25
C PHE A 493 -8.72 7.23 -2.90
N PHE A 494 -7.77 7.60 -2.06
CA PHE A 494 -8.02 8.17 -0.74
C PHE A 494 -8.25 9.69 -0.78
N VAL A 495 -7.72 10.36 -1.81
CA VAL A 495 -7.70 11.83 -1.91
C VAL A 495 -9.08 12.47 -1.74
N PRO A 496 -10.16 12.02 -2.41
CA PRO A 496 -11.47 12.66 -2.28
C PRO A 496 -11.99 12.69 -0.84
N TRP A 497 -11.85 11.58 -0.11
CA TRP A 497 -12.25 11.51 1.28
C TRP A 497 -11.31 12.30 2.20
N MET A 498 -10.00 12.29 1.96
CA MET A 498 -9.05 13.07 2.74
C MET A 498 -9.27 14.57 2.56
N VAL A 499 -9.64 15.03 1.35
CA VAL A 499 -10.06 16.42 1.10
C VAL A 499 -11.35 16.75 1.84
N ARG A 500 -12.37 15.86 1.75
CA ARG A 500 -13.64 16.04 2.49
C ARG A 500 -13.42 16.14 4.01
N LEU A 501 -12.43 15.45 4.53
CA LEU A 501 -12.07 15.44 5.96
C LEU A 501 -11.12 16.58 6.36
N GLY A 502 -10.69 17.43 5.42
CA GLY A 502 -9.73 18.50 5.68
C GLY A 502 -8.31 18.04 6.00
N LEU A 503 -7.94 16.81 5.61
CA LEU A 503 -6.58 16.29 5.72
C LEU A 503 -5.70 16.68 4.52
N LEU A 504 -6.31 16.97 3.37
CA LEU A 504 -5.64 17.40 2.14
C LEU A 504 -6.33 18.62 1.54
N ASP A 505 -5.57 19.41 0.80
CA ASP A 505 -6.09 20.54 0.03
C ASP A 505 -6.91 20.07 -1.18
N ARG A 506 -7.93 20.87 -1.56
CA ARG A 506 -8.82 20.59 -2.71
C ARG A 506 -8.07 20.54 -4.05
N SER A 507 -6.93 21.20 -4.18
CA SER A 507 -6.09 21.19 -5.38
C SER A 507 -5.64 19.77 -5.77
N HIS A 508 -5.53 18.85 -4.82
CA HIS A 508 -5.15 17.46 -5.06
C HIS A 508 -6.21 16.60 -5.78
N LEU A 509 -7.44 17.11 -5.94
CA LEU A 509 -8.51 16.38 -6.65
C LEU A 509 -8.34 16.35 -8.18
N ALA A 510 -7.65 17.33 -8.73
CA ALA A 510 -7.70 17.60 -10.18
C ALA A 510 -6.83 16.66 -11.03
N ALA A 511 -5.69 16.22 -10.50
CA ALA A 511 -4.71 15.44 -11.26
C ALA A 511 -3.81 14.63 -10.32
N PHE A 512 -3.12 13.64 -10.90
CA PHE A 512 -2.04 12.95 -10.20
C PHE A 512 -0.86 13.92 -9.95
N PRO A 513 -0.07 13.68 -8.89
CA PRO A 513 1.12 14.48 -8.64
C PRO A 513 2.05 14.50 -9.85
N LEU A 514 2.51 15.69 -10.20
CA LEU A 514 3.61 15.86 -11.16
C LEU A 514 4.89 15.33 -10.51
N GLY A 515 5.72 14.63 -11.27
CA GLY A 515 6.99 14.09 -10.76
C GLY A 515 6.99 12.59 -10.47
N GLN A 516 5.89 11.89 -10.70
CA GLN A 516 5.88 10.44 -10.71
C GLN A 516 6.84 9.91 -11.77
N LEU A 517 7.79 9.05 -11.37
CA LEU A 517 8.82 8.50 -12.26
C LEU A 517 8.42 7.18 -12.93
N ALA A 518 7.14 6.82 -12.98
CA ALA A 518 6.69 5.63 -13.69
C ALA A 518 6.72 5.86 -15.21
N SER A 519 7.27 4.90 -15.94
CA SER A 519 7.45 5.01 -17.39
C SER A 519 6.35 4.26 -18.13
N SER A 520 5.56 5.00 -18.92
CA SER A 520 4.62 4.45 -19.92
C SER A 520 5.16 4.49 -21.35
N LEU A 521 6.41 4.90 -21.54
CA LEU A 521 7.05 5.14 -22.83
C LEU A 521 7.76 3.90 -23.39
N GLY A 522 8.11 3.91 -24.67
CA GLY A 522 8.89 2.85 -25.32
C GLY A 522 10.23 2.60 -24.62
N HIS A 523 10.76 1.37 -24.74
CA HIS A 523 11.79 0.83 -23.84
C HIS A 523 13.04 1.71 -23.63
N ASP A 524 13.67 2.25 -24.70
CA ASP A 524 14.94 2.99 -24.56
C ASP A 524 14.72 4.45 -24.10
N GLU A 525 13.63 5.06 -24.54
CA GLU A 525 13.28 6.42 -24.11
C GLU A 525 12.90 6.48 -22.63
N ALA A 526 12.21 5.46 -22.14
CA ALA A 526 11.85 5.31 -20.74
C ALA A 526 13.06 5.23 -19.80
N GLU A 527 14.11 4.45 -20.19
CA GLU A 527 15.34 4.34 -19.40
C GLU A 527 16.02 5.72 -19.29
N ARG A 528 16.14 6.43 -20.40
CA ARG A 528 16.76 7.77 -20.43
C ARG A 528 15.98 8.77 -19.57
N ILE A 529 14.65 8.87 -19.75
CA ILE A 529 13.79 9.82 -19.02
C ILE A 529 13.85 9.52 -17.51
N PHE A 530 13.79 8.25 -17.13
CA PHE A 530 13.88 7.86 -15.72
C PHE A 530 15.23 8.26 -15.11
N ALA A 531 16.34 7.98 -15.82
CA ALA A 531 17.69 8.34 -15.37
C ALA A 531 17.86 9.85 -15.22
N GLU A 532 17.38 10.64 -16.19
CA GLU A 532 17.44 12.10 -16.15
C GLU A 532 16.62 12.67 -14.97
N ALA A 533 15.38 12.22 -14.83
CA ALA A 533 14.50 12.65 -13.77
C ALA A 533 15.00 12.29 -12.37
N LEU A 534 15.58 11.10 -12.21
CA LEU A 534 16.21 10.68 -10.94
C LEU A 534 17.48 11.48 -10.67
N THR A 535 18.27 11.79 -11.72
CA THR A 535 19.50 12.60 -11.60
C THR A 535 19.22 13.97 -10.97
N VAL A 536 18.19 14.66 -11.40
CA VAL A 536 17.83 16.00 -10.85
C VAL A 536 17.58 15.91 -9.35
N ARG A 537 16.82 14.91 -8.93
CA ARG A 537 16.50 14.67 -7.51
C ARG A 537 17.73 14.31 -6.68
N LEU A 538 18.56 13.42 -7.21
CA LEU A 538 19.80 13.02 -6.53
C LEU A 538 20.81 14.18 -6.41
N ARG A 539 20.83 15.14 -7.36
CA ARG A 539 21.65 16.35 -7.24
C ARG A 539 21.21 17.24 -6.09
N GLU A 540 19.91 17.38 -5.87
CA GLU A 540 19.39 18.08 -4.68
C GLU A 540 19.76 17.35 -3.39
N VAL A 541 19.67 16.02 -3.37
CA VAL A 541 20.17 15.21 -2.25
C VAL A 541 21.65 15.46 -2.01
N VAL A 542 22.48 15.47 -3.04
CA VAL A 542 23.93 15.75 -2.93
C VAL A 542 24.16 17.17 -2.39
N ARG A 543 23.40 18.17 -2.84
CA ARG A 543 23.51 19.56 -2.37
C ARG A 543 23.29 19.70 -0.87
N VAL A 544 22.29 18.98 -0.32
CA VAL A 544 21.96 19.07 1.12
C VAL A 544 22.84 18.20 1.99
N CYS A 545 23.56 17.22 1.42
CA CYS A 545 24.47 16.35 2.15
C CYS A 545 25.67 17.09 2.69
N GLY A 546 26.01 16.85 3.95
CA GLY A 546 27.25 17.32 4.57
C GLY A 546 28.49 16.58 4.03
N PRO A 547 29.69 17.06 4.26
CA PRO A 547 30.93 16.52 3.69
C PRO A 547 31.27 15.09 4.16
N ARG A 548 30.57 14.58 5.14
CA ARG A 548 30.68 13.19 5.65
C ARG A 548 29.34 12.48 5.69
N ALA A 549 28.38 12.99 4.94
CA ALA A 549 27.08 12.36 4.86
C ALA A 549 27.18 10.96 4.25
N ARG A 550 26.42 10.03 4.80
CA ARG A 550 26.22 8.69 4.22
C ARG A 550 24.91 8.66 3.49
N ILE A 551 24.90 8.05 2.31
CA ILE A 551 23.71 7.88 1.51
C ILE A 551 23.46 6.38 1.40
N VAL A 552 22.34 5.92 1.93
CA VAL A 552 21.96 4.51 1.95
C VAL A 552 20.55 4.39 1.35
N PHE A 553 20.41 3.53 0.37
CA PHE A 553 19.10 3.29 -0.21
C PHE A 553 18.87 1.82 -0.52
N THR A 554 17.59 1.42 -0.55
CA THR A 554 17.15 0.11 -1.01
C THR A 554 16.78 0.20 -2.48
N TYR A 555 17.06 -0.84 -3.28
CA TYR A 555 16.65 -0.91 -4.67
C TYR A 555 16.42 -2.36 -5.12
N GLN A 556 15.45 -2.54 -6.03
CA GLN A 556 15.23 -3.81 -6.71
C GLN A 556 14.71 -3.57 -8.12
N SER A 557 15.14 -4.39 -9.06
CA SER A 557 14.56 -4.51 -10.39
C SER A 557 14.94 -5.84 -11.00
N LEU A 558 13.97 -6.55 -11.61
CA LEU A 558 14.24 -7.75 -12.40
C LEU A 558 14.88 -7.41 -13.75
N ASP A 559 14.65 -6.19 -14.20
CA ASP A 559 15.15 -5.68 -15.47
C ASP A 559 16.47 -4.94 -15.26
N GLY A 560 17.53 -5.41 -15.92
CA GLY A 560 18.83 -4.75 -15.91
C GLY A 560 18.80 -3.28 -16.36
N ARG A 561 17.78 -2.85 -17.11
CA ARG A 561 17.58 -1.45 -17.51
C ARG A 561 17.36 -0.53 -16.30
N GLY A 562 16.55 -0.99 -15.33
CA GLY A 562 16.34 -0.23 -14.10
C GLY A 562 17.65 0.02 -13.33
N TRP A 563 18.52 -0.98 -13.29
CA TRP A 563 19.84 -0.85 -12.66
C TRP A 563 20.81 0.02 -13.48
N ARG A 564 20.77 -0.04 -14.83
CA ARG A 564 21.56 0.86 -15.69
C ARG A 564 21.11 2.31 -15.55
N ALA A 565 19.80 2.56 -15.56
CA ALA A 565 19.26 3.89 -15.33
C ALA A 565 19.66 4.46 -13.97
N LEU A 566 19.63 3.64 -12.92
CA LEU A 566 20.10 4.01 -11.59
C LEU A 566 21.61 4.33 -11.60
N ALA A 567 22.44 3.51 -12.27
CA ALA A 567 23.87 3.76 -12.40
C ALA A 567 24.15 5.10 -13.08
N GLN A 568 23.43 5.39 -14.17
CA GLN A 568 23.53 6.68 -14.90
C GLN A 568 23.16 7.84 -13.97
N ALA A 569 22.07 7.73 -13.23
CA ALA A 569 21.61 8.78 -12.32
C ALA A 569 22.59 9.03 -11.17
N LEU A 570 23.11 7.98 -10.53
CA LEU A 570 24.12 8.08 -9.47
C LEU A 570 25.40 8.72 -9.99
N GLY A 571 25.92 8.24 -11.12
CA GLY A 571 27.13 8.77 -11.74
C GLY A 571 26.97 10.24 -12.14
N ALA A 572 25.85 10.61 -12.78
CA ALA A 572 25.56 11.97 -13.18
C ALA A 572 25.33 12.93 -11.98
N ALA A 573 24.90 12.40 -10.83
CA ALA A 573 24.75 13.17 -9.59
C ALA A 573 26.06 13.26 -8.78
N GLY A 574 27.16 12.63 -9.22
CA GLY A 574 28.43 12.63 -8.53
C GLY A 574 28.44 11.76 -7.26
N MET A 575 27.66 10.70 -7.27
CA MET A 575 27.61 9.69 -6.19
C MET A 575 28.44 8.46 -6.57
N ARG A 576 29.14 7.90 -5.58
CA ARG A 576 29.92 6.67 -5.75
C ARG A 576 29.43 5.60 -4.78
N PRO A 577 29.02 4.42 -5.26
CA PRO A 577 28.70 3.31 -4.38
C PRO A 577 29.96 2.73 -3.76
N LEU A 578 29.90 2.44 -2.47
CA LEU A 578 31.01 1.88 -1.67
C LEU A 578 30.76 0.42 -1.33
N GLN A 579 29.53 0.07 -1.00
CA GLN A 579 29.11 -1.23 -0.52
C GLN A 579 27.71 -1.56 -1.01
N ALA A 580 27.41 -2.86 -1.19
CA ALA A 580 26.07 -3.35 -1.41
C ALA A 580 25.81 -4.64 -0.61
N TRP A 581 24.56 -4.81 -0.14
CA TRP A 581 24.12 -6.00 0.61
C TRP A 581 22.73 -6.43 0.15
N PRO A 582 22.48 -7.74 -0.03
CA PRO A 582 21.12 -8.23 -0.13
C PRO A 582 20.43 -8.17 1.23
N MET A 583 19.24 -7.61 1.27
CA MET A 583 18.40 -7.54 2.48
C MET A 583 17.03 -8.10 2.17
N PHE A 584 16.47 -8.89 3.13
CA PHE A 584 15.12 -9.42 2.93
C PHE A 584 14.12 -8.28 2.89
N GLY A 585 13.40 -8.19 1.78
CA GLY A 585 12.40 -7.15 1.51
C GLY A 585 10.97 -7.61 1.74
N ASP A 586 10.01 -6.82 1.26
CA ASP A 586 8.57 -7.01 1.44
C ASP A 586 7.97 -8.14 0.54
N GLY A 587 8.68 -8.56 -0.52
CA GLY A 587 8.16 -9.50 -1.55
C GLY A 587 7.74 -10.89 -1.06
N GLY A 588 7.97 -11.20 0.24
CA GLY A 588 7.72 -12.52 0.81
C GLY A 588 6.27 -12.82 1.20
N SER A 589 5.37 -11.84 1.29
CA SER A 589 4.04 -11.97 1.90
C SER A 589 2.86 -12.01 0.93
N GLY A 590 3.07 -11.90 -0.39
CA GLY A 590 2.00 -11.88 -1.40
C GLY A 590 1.48 -13.27 -1.79
N PRO A 591 0.20 -13.39 -2.22
CA PRO A 591 -0.39 -14.65 -2.68
C PRO A 591 0.15 -15.15 -4.02
N HIS A 592 0.95 -14.36 -4.72
CA HIS A 592 1.48 -14.66 -6.05
C HIS A 592 3.00 -14.75 -6.03
N LYS A 593 3.55 -15.85 -5.48
CA LYS A 593 4.97 -16.17 -5.62
C LYS A 593 5.21 -16.92 -6.94
N HIS A 594 5.97 -16.29 -7.83
CA HIS A 594 6.51 -16.94 -9.02
C HIS A 594 7.98 -17.27 -8.79
N ALA A 595 8.52 -18.22 -9.58
CA ALA A 595 9.94 -18.61 -9.51
C ALA A 595 10.91 -17.43 -9.69
N ASN A 596 10.45 -16.35 -10.33
CA ASN A 596 11.22 -15.14 -10.61
C ASN A 596 10.84 -13.94 -9.71
N SER A 597 10.04 -14.13 -8.64
CA SER A 597 9.72 -13.04 -7.72
C SER A 597 10.95 -12.63 -6.92
N ILE A 598 11.17 -11.31 -6.75
CA ILE A 598 12.19 -10.78 -5.85
C ILE A 598 11.64 -10.78 -4.42
N SER A 599 12.42 -11.35 -3.50
CA SER A 599 12.19 -11.31 -2.05
C SER A 599 13.35 -10.64 -1.31
N TRP A 600 14.46 -10.43 -1.98
CA TRP A 600 15.66 -9.80 -1.46
C TRP A 600 15.96 -8.52 -2.23
N ASP A 601 15.74 -7.38 -1.58
CA ASP A 601 16.17 -6.08 -2.09
C ASP A 601 17.69 -5.95 -1.96
N CYS A 602 18.29 -5.03 -2.69
CA CYS A 602 19.68 -4.67 -2.49
C CYS A 602 19.78 -3.31 -1.80
N VAL A 603 20.49 -3.25 -0.69
CA VAL A 603 20.87 -2.01 -0.04
C VAL A 603 22.20 -1.57 -0.64
N VAL A 604 22.28 -0.30 -1.03
CA VAL A 604 23.50 0.31 -1.57
C VAL A 604 23.90 1.47 -0.68
N HIS A 605 25.16 1.48 -0.25
CA HIS A 605 25.78 2.58 0.47
C HIS A 605 26.65 3.40 -0.49
N CYS A 606 26.39 4.68 -0.57
CA CYS A 606 27.12 5.62 -1.41
C CYS A 606 27.75 6.75 -0.60
N GLU A 607 28.80 7.34 -1.17
CA GLU A 607 29.34 8.62 -0.73
C GLU A 607 29.12 9.69 -1.81
N VAL A 608 29.16 10.95 -1.41
CA VAL A 608 29.24 12.10 -2.32
C VAL A 608 30.69 12.22 -2.81
N HIS A 609 30.89 12.07 -4.13
CA HIS A 609 32.23 12.17 -4.75
C HIS A 609 32.49 13.54 -5.42
N GLY A 610 31.44 14.28 -5.74
CA GLY A 610 31.50 15.64 -6.25
C GLY A 610 31.60 15.77 -7.76
N ASN A 611 32.26 14.87 -8.49
CA ASN A 611 32.37 14.89 -9.94
C ASN A 611 31.39 13.91 -10.60
N ALA A 612 30.77 14.36 -11.70
CA ALA A 612 29.95 13.48 -12.53
C ALA A 612 30.79 12.36 -13.14
N ARG A 613 30.18 11.17 -13.29
CA ARG A 613 30.81 9.97 -13.82
C ARG A 613 29.89 9.30 -14.84
N VAL A 614 30.49 8.72 -15.87
CA VAL A 614 29.77 7.87 -16.82
C VAL A 614 30.03 6.41 -16.44
N PRO A 615 28.98 5.65 -16.04
CA PRO A 615 29.16 4.26 -15.66
C PRO A 615 29.55 3.40 -16.86
N ASP A 616 30.47 2.45 -16.64
CA ASP A 616 30.78 1.41 -17.62
C ASP A 616 29.99 0.12 -17.29
N TYR A 617 28.80 0.03 -17.84
CA TYR A 617 27.88 -1.10 -17.62
C TYR A 617 28.04 -2.17 -18.72
N GLY A 618 29.28 -2.62 -18.95
CA GLY A 618 29.65 -3.63 -19.97
C GLY A 618 29.87 -5.03 -19.40
N ASP A 619 30.49 -5.91 -20.21
CA ASP A 619 30.75 -7.31 -19.87
C ASP A 619 31.52 -7.50 -18.57
N ARG A 620 32.51 -6.64 -18.30
CA ARG A 620 33.29 -6.67 -17.05
C ARG A 620 32.44 -6.42 -15.82
N SER A 621 31.54 -5.44 -15.88
CA SER A 621 30.63 -5.14 -14.77
C SER A 621 29.63 -6.27 -14.56
N MET A 622 29.14 -6.88 -15.63
CA MET A 622 28.25 -8.03 -15.56
C MET A 622 28.94 -9.27 -14.99
N ALA A 623 30.19 -9.52 -15.35
CA ALA A 623 30.98 -10.61 -14.75
C ALA A 623 31.20 -10.39 -13.24
N ALA A 624 31.51 -9.17 -12.82
CA ALA A 624 31.62 -8.83 -11.41
C ALA A 624 30.28 -9.02 -10.67
N GLY A 625 29.17 -8.67 -11.32
CA GLY A 625 27.83 -8.90 -10.80
C GLY A 625 27.52 -10.38 -10.60
N THR A 626 27.89 -11.24 -11.55
CA THR A 626 27.72 -12.70 -11.43
C THR A 626 28.48 -13.23 -10.22
N ALA A 627 29.75 -12.89 -10.08
CA ALA A 627 30.57 -13.31 -8.94
C ALA A 627 30.02 -12.81 -7.58
N PHE A 628 29.45 -11.60 -7.56
CA PHE A 628 28.79 -11.05 -6.38
C PHE A 628 27.53 -11.83 -6.01
N ALA A 629 26.72 -12.21 -7.01
CA ALA A 629 25.52 -13.02 -6.81
C ALA A 629 25.85 -14.43 -6.30
N GLU A 630 26.89 -15.06 -6.85
CA GLU A 630 27.38 -16.37 -6.41
C GLU A 630 27.83 -16.32 -4.94
N THR A 631 28.68 -15.33 -4.58
CA THR A 631 29.18 -15.15 -3.22
C THR A 631 28.05 -15.01 -2.20
N TRP A 632 27.08 -14.14 -2.48
CA TRP A 632 25.94 -13.92 -1.58
C TRP A 632 24.95 -15.08 -1.63
N GLY A 633 24.77 -15.70 -2.77
CA GLY A 633 23.94 -16.89 -2.96
C GLY A 633 24.39 -18.03 -2.07
N ASP A 634 25.68 -18.36 -2.10
CA ASP A 634 26.30 -19.39 -1.27
C ASP A 634 26.18 -19.05 0.23
N ARG A 635 26.54 -17.83 0.60
CA ARG A 635 26.47 -17.35 2.00
C ARG A 635 25.06 -17.43 2.59
N LEU A 636 24.06 -16.92 1.86
CA LEU A 636 22.67 -16.92 2.32
C LEU A 636 22.07 -18.32 2.34
N THR A 637 22.44 -19.16 1.37
CA THR A 637 21.98 -20.57 1.32
C THR A 637 22.60 -21.39 2.45
N ALA A 638 23.87 -21.21 2.73
CA ALA A 638 24.57 -21.85 3.87
C ALA A 638 23.92 -21.47 5.21
N SER A 639 23.36 -20.26 5.32
CA SER A 639 22.62 -19.78 6.50
C SER A 639 21.14 -20.19 6.49
N GLY A 640 20.71 -21.08 5.59
CA GLY A 640 19.36 -21.64 5.54
C GLY A 640 18.32 -20.71 4.87
N HIS A 641 18.73 -19.67 4.17
CA HIS A 641 17.84 -18.83 3.38
C HIS A 641 17.61 -19.41 1.97
N ARG A 642 16.38 -19.26 1.47
CA ARG A 642 16.04 -19.65 0.10
C ARG A 642 16.03 -18.41 -0.79
N LEU A 643 16.65 -18.53 -1.95
CA LEU A 643 16.70 -17.51 -2.99
C LEU A 643 15.98 -18.01 -4.24
N THR A 644 15.31 -17.10 -4.93
CA THR A 644 14.74 -17.35 -6.26
C THR A 644 15.76 -17.00 -7.34
N ALA A 645 15.49 -17.35 -8.58
CA ALA A 645 16.28 -16.86 -9.71
C ALA A 645 16.22 -15.33 -9.83
N GLY A 646 15.06 -14.74 -9.51
CA GLY A 646 14.90 -13.27 -9.46
C GLY A 646 15.74 -12.62 -8.37
N ASP A 647 15.87 -13.24 -7.21
CA ASP A 647 16.73 -12.74 -6.13
C ASP A 647 18.21 -12.70 -6.56
N LEU A 648 18.70 -13.79 -7.16
CA LEU A 648 20.08 -13.87 -7.65
C LEU A 648 20.36 -12.87 -8.78
N ALA A 649 19.41 -12.70 -9.71
CA ALA A 649 19.52 -11.68 -10.76
C ALA A 649 19.61 -10.27 -10.17
N ASN A 650 18.73 -9.94 -9.20
CA ASN A 650 18.72 -8.64 -8.52
C ASN A 650 20.03 -8.37 -7.78
N ILE A 651 20.56 -9.36 -7.05
CA ILE A 651 21.85 -9.28 -6.35
C ILE A 651 23.00 -9.10 -7.37
N GLY A 652 22.95 -9.81 -8.48
CA GLY A 652 23.95 -9.68 -9.55
C GLY A 652 23.97 -8.27 -10.16
N HIS A 653 22.82 -7.70 -10.41
CA HIS A 653 22.73 -6.32 -10.90
C HIS A 653 23.29 -5.28 -9.90
N ALA A 654 23.10 -5.49 -8.59
CA ALA A 654 23.72 -4.62 -7.58
C ALA A 654 25.27 -4.72 -7.63
N GLY A 655 25.82 -5.93 -7.78
CA GLY A 655 27.27 -6.12 -7.99
C GLY A 655 27.77 -5.47 -9.27
N ALA A 656 27.00 -5.56 -10.36
CA ALA A 656 27.31 -4.90 -11.63
C ALA A 656 27.29 -3.36 -11.50
N LEU A 657 26.32 -2.78 -10.78
CA LEU A 657 26.28 -1.35 -10.46
C LEU A 657 27.55 -0.89 -9.73
N MET A 658 27.99 -1.64 -8.72
CA MET A 658 29.20 -1.36 -7.96
C MET A 658 30.43 -1.29 -8.86
N ALA A 659 30.59 -2.29 -9.74
CA ALA A 659 31.73 -2.36 -10.66
C ALA A 659 31.65 -1.27 -11.75
N ALA A 660 30.46 -1.00 -12.29
CA ALA A 660 30.25 0.00 -13.34
C ALA A 660 30.62 1.43 -12.90
N LEU A 661 30.47 1.75 -11.61
CA LEU A 661 30.80 3.06 -11.05
C LEU A 661 32.18 3.10 -10.35
N ALA A 662 32.86 1.98 -10.14
CA ALA A 662 34.21 1.95 -9.58
C ALA A 662 35.25 2.41 -10.59
N ASP A 663 35.19 1.91 -11.83
CA ASP A 663 36.18 2.12 -12.91
C ASP A 663 35.73 3.16 -13.97
N CYS A 664 34.77 4.02 -13.64
CA CYS A 664 34.15 4.94 -14.59
C CYS A 664 35.00 6.17 -14.91
N ARG A 665 34.79 6.74 -16.11
CA ARG A 665 35.42 8.02 -16.49
C ARG A 665 34.85 9.17 -15.70
N VAL A 666 35.72 10.00 -15.12
CA VAL A 666 35.35 11.28 -14.52
C VAL A 666 35.09 12.28 -15.66
N VAL A 667 33.96 12.99 -15.58
CA VAL A 667 33.63 14.07 -16.51
C VAL A 667 33.86 15.37 -15.77
N ASP A 668 34.73 16.24 -16.32
CA ASP A 668 35.06 17.57 -15.76
C ASP A 668 33.92 18.59 -15.94
N THR A 669 32.68 18.14 -15.82
CA THR A 669 31.53 19.05 -15.90
C THR A 669 31.06 19.34 -14.48
N PRO A 670 31.01 20.61 -14.06
CA PRO A 670 30.45 20.96 -12.76
C PRO A 670 28.99 20.50 -12.66
N ILE A 671 28.61 19.99 -11.49
CA ILE A 671 27.25 19.48 -11.16
C ILE A 671 26.15 20.57 -11.30
N THR A 672 26.53 21.81 -11.57
CA THR A 672 25.65 22.99 -11.59
C THR A 672 24.78 23.18 -12.85
N ALA A 673 24.89 22.33 -13.87
CA ALA A 673 24.06 22.45 -15.06
C ALA A 673 22.62 21.99 -14.77
N GLN A 674 21.67 22.91 -14.75
CA GLN A 674 20.23 22.62 -14.68
C GLN A 674 19.82 21.85 -15.94
N VAL A 675 19.45 20.59 -15.80
CA VAL A 675 18.84 19.80 -16.87
C VAL A 675 17.32 20.04 -16.80
N PRO A 676 16.67 20.48 -17.89
CA PRO A 676 15.22 20.64 -17.89
C PRO A 676 14.55 19.27 -17.73
N VAL A 677 13.70 19.13 -16.75
CA VAL A 677 12.88 17.93 -16.54
C VAL A 677 11.68 18.00 -17.47
N ILE A 678 11.59 17.09 -18.43
CA ILE A 678 10.42 16.95 -19.30
C ILE A 678 9.52 15.89 -18.66
N TYR A 679 8.38 16.31 -18.14
CA TYR A 679 7.33 15.36 -17.74
C TYR A 679 6.53 14.95 -18.98
N PRO A 680 6.22 13.67 -19.18
CA PRO A 680 5.31 13.27 -20.24
C PRO A 680 3.91 13.79 -19.91
N THR A 681 3.52 14.87 -20.58
CA THR A 681 2.14 15.34 -20.60
C THR A 681 1.38 14.49 -21.61
N GLY A 682 0.40 13.70 -21.16
CA GLY A 682 -0.56 13.09 -22.07
C GLY A 682 -1.23 14.16 -22.91
N ASP A 683 -1.23 13.98 -24.25
CA ASP A 683 -1.95 14.71 -25.29
C ASP A 683 -2.32 16.19 -25.02
N ALA A 684 -1.34 17.04 -24.84
CA ALA A 684 -1.45 18.47 -25.12
C ALA A 684 -0.39 18.79 -26.18
N GLY A 685 -0.83 19.32 -27.31
CA GLY A 685 0.02 19.66 -28.46
C GLY A 685 1.28 20.45 -28.13
N PRO A 686 2.16 20.72 -29.08
CA PRO A 686 3.57 21.04 -28.89
C PRO A 686 3.80 22.45 -28.32
N GLU A 687 3.36 22.69 -27.09
CA GLU A 687 3.86 23.82 -26.28
C GLU A 687 4.40 23.22 -24.95
N SER A 688 5.73 22.98 -24.98
CA SER A 688 6.50 22.58 -23.81
C SER A 688 6.37 23.63 -22.71
N ARG A 689 5.54 23.37 -21.70
CA ARG A 689 5.61 24.12 -20.45
C ARG A 689 6.92 23.72 -19.74
N ARG A 690 7.93 24.56 -19.92
CA ARG A 690 9.15 24.49 -19.10
C ARG A 690 8.78 24.85 -17.67
N ILE A 691 8.66 23.84 -16.81
CA ILE A 691 8.62 24.05 -15.37
C ILE A 691 10.10 24.20 -14.93
N ARG A 692 10.44 25.37 -14.44
CA ARG A 692 11.73 25.59 -13.77
C ARG A 692 11.62 24.94 -12.40
N CYS A 693 12.45 23.95 -12.11
CA CYS A 693 12.78 23.54 -10.75
C CYS A 693 13.67 24.60 -10.12
#